data_3c0b38f1d6f99e2541442725be858850
#
_entry.id   3c0b38f1d6f99e2541442725be858850
#
_cell.length_a   1.000
_cell.length_b   1.000
_cell.length_c   1.000
_cell.angle_alpha   90.00
_cell.angle_beta   90.00
_cell.angle_gamma   90.00
#
_symmetry.space_group_name_H-M   'P 1'
#
loop_
_entity.id
_entity.type
_entity.pdbx_description
1 polymer ?
#
loop_
_entity_poly.entity_id
_entity_poly.type
_entity_poly.pdbx_seq_one_letter_code
_entity_poly.pdbx_strand_id
1 'polypeptide(L)'
;EICACLVGSEMCIRDRVIRLVSCMLLTAGICGNAFAGNNETVVKQGAIRGRVIDNGKQTLPGASIFIENLKTGVISDVNGFYTLPNLKPGTYTVKVTYVGYSPIEMNITVPEGKTLEKDIVMSEGLELQAVQVKGAFQGQKKAINTQKNNMGITNVVSADQVGKFPDSNIGDALKRISGINVQYDQGEARFGQVRGTSADLSSVTINGNRVPSAEGDTRNVQLDLIPADMIQTIEVSKVVTPDMDGDAIGGSINLVTKNSPYKRTINATAGSGYNWISEKAQLNLGFTYGDRFFHDRLGMLLSASYQNAPSGSYDTEFMWEKSEDGKAYVNDYQMRQYFVTRERQSYSAAFDFDINENHKLTFKGIFNNRNDWENRYRTTIKDLDENGKGTVRIQTKAGTPDNRNARLERQRTMDFALGGEHLWGAIGMDWNASYAKATEERPNERYLDFQLKKQQFDMDLSDERQPFATPQSGSTLTLSDKFSLKELTEQQEDIKEEDLKFSTNFKATLNNGAKLKFGAKVVRKTKEKEIDFYEYTPIDEDAFMENSLRNIVDQSTDKFMPDNKYQVGSFAGKEYIGGLNLNDPSQFEKEQVQAELAENFEARETVSSGYVRFDHRFSRDISLMAGLRLEHTSLRYTGRNYDDETDQTTKTDRMTNSYVNFLPSLLVKWDVNDDFKIRGSY
;
A
#
# COMPACT_ATOMS: atom_id res chain seq x y z
N GLU A 1 -6.79 -15.07 -51.57
CA GLU A 1 -7.30 -13.70 -51.25
C GLU A 1 -7.67 -13.50 -49.78
N ILE A 2 -6.94 -14.07 -48.83
CA ILE A 2 -7.12 -13.78 -47.37
C ILE A 2 -5.75 -13.67 -46.67
N CYS A 3 -4.77 -13.06 -47.29
CA CYS A 3 -3.44 -12.94 -46.67
C CYS A 3 -2.81 -11.52 -46.78
N ALA A 4 -3.63 -10.47 -46.98
CA ALA A 4 -3.13 -9.10 -47.16
C ALA A 4 -3.64 -8.10 -46.12
N CYS A 5 -4.33 -8.53 -45.05
CA CYS A 5 -4.91 -7.58 -44.03
C CYS A 5 -4.25 -7.59 -42.67
N LEU A 6 -3.16 -8.29 -42.42
CA LEU A 6 -2.56 -8.42 -41.08
C LEU A 6 -1.27 -7.62 -40.84
N VAL A 7 -0.77 -6.89 -41.86
CA VAL A 7 0.43 -6.04 -41.69
C VAL A 7 0.09 -4.54 -41.53
N GLY A 8 -1.19 -4.16 -41.65
CA GLY A 8 -1.66 -2.77 -41.57
C GLY A 8 -2.11 -2.24 -40.20
N SER A 9 -2.21 -3.11 -39.17
CA SER A 9 -2.86 -2.68 -37.89
C SER A 9 -1.96 -1.96 -36.89
N GLU A 10 -0.65 -2.17 -36.90
CA GLU A 10 0.25 -1.47 -35.97
C GLU A 10 0.53 0.00 -36.36
N MET A 11 0.50 0.31 -37.64
CA MET A 11 0.65 1.71 -38.10
C MET A 11 -0.61 2.55 -37.91
N CYS A 12 -1.80 1.93 -37.93
CA CYS A 12 -3.07 2.63 -37.69
C CYS A 12 -3.33 3.05 -36.24
N ILE A 13 -2.79 2.34 -35.26
CA ILE A 13 -2.98 2.66 -33.83
C ILE A 13 -2.08 3.83 -33.43
N ARG A 14 -0.86 3.89 -33.95
CA ARG A 14 0.06 5.01 -33.72
C ARG A 14 -0.45 6.31 -34.35
N ASP A 15 -1.04 6.24 -35.53
CA ASP A 15 -1.65 7.40 -36.22
C ASP A 15 -2.97 7.84 -35.56
N ARG A 16 -3.75 6.92 -34.99
CA ARG A 16 -4.99 7.28 -34.29
C ARG A 16 -4.73 7.93 -32.94
N VAL A 17 -3.70 7.50 -32.19
CA VAL A 17 -3.29 8.14 -30.94
C VAL A 17 -2.71 9.52 -31.20
N ILE A 18 -1.89 9.68 -32.25
CA ILE A 18 -1.34 10.98 -32.65
C ILE A 18 -2.47 11.91 -33.15
N ARG A 19 -3.45 11.39 -33.89
CA ARG A 19 -4.64 12.17 -34.32
C ARG A 19 -5.57 12.54 -33.17
N LEU A 20 -5.73 11.65 -32.15
CA LEU A 20 -6.50 11.98 -30.95
C LEU A 20 -5.80 13.06 -30.09
N VAL A 21 -4.48 12.99 -29.93
CA VAL A 21 -3.69 14.01 -29.26
C VAL A 21 -3.66 15.31 -30.07
N SER A 22 -3.55 15.22 -31.40
CA SER A 22 -3.65 16.39 -32.29
C SER A 22 -5.05 16.99 -32.33
N CYS A 23 -6.14 16.20 -32.26
CA CYS A 23 -7.50 16.69 -32.13
C CYS A 23 -7.75 17.34 -30.76
N MET A 24 -7.19 16.79 -29.67
CA MET A 24 -7.27 17.45 -28.35
C MET A 24 -6.47 18.77 -28.31
N LEU A 25 -5.33 18.86 -28.98
CA LEU A 25 -4.58 20.11 -29.12
C LEU A 25 -5.26 21.10 -30.07
N LEU A 26 -5.95 20.64 -31.13
CA LEU A 26 -6.73 21.48 -32.03
C LEU A 26 -8.06 21.95 -31.40
N THR A 27 -8.71 21.14 -30.54
CA THR A 27 -9.88 21.59 -29.78
C THR A 27 -9.52 22.60 -28.69
N ALA A 28 -8.32 22.50 -28.09
CA ALA A 28 -7.80 23.56 -27.21
C ALA A 28 -7.52 24.87 -27.96
N GLY A 29 -7.11 24.80 -29.24
CA GLY A 29 -6.93 25.97 -30.12
C GLY A 29 -8.25 26.57 -30.61
N ILE A 30 -9.31 25.80 -30.78
CA ILE A 30 -10.64 26.24 -31.25
C ILE A 30 -11.45 26.87 -30.11
N CYS A 31 -11.28 26.42 -28.85
CA CYS A 31 -11.87 27.10 -27.69
C CYS A 31 -11.30 28.51 -27.43
N GLY A 32 -10.10 28.81 -27.93
CA GLY A 32 -9.51 30.16 -27.86
C GLY A 32 -10.18 31.19 -28.76
N ASN A 33 -10.86 30.78 -29.83
CA ASN A 33 -11.47 31.69 -30.83
C ASN A 33 -12.99 31.83 -30.76
N ALA A 34 -13.69 31.06 -29.90
CA ALA A 34 -15.14 31.14 -29.77
C ALA A 34 -15.65 32.23 -28.79
N PHE A 35 -14.73 33.05 -28.23
CA PHE A 35 -15.07 34.15 -27.33
C PHE A 35 -14.76 35.56 -27.94
N ALA A 36 -14.56 35.64 -29.24
CA ALA A 36 -14.39 36.91 -29.92
C ALA A 36 -15.75 37.42 -30.46
N GLY A 37 -16.52 38.10 -29.62
CA GLY A 37 -17.74 38.73 -30.06
C GLY A 37 -18.49 39.42 -28.94
N ASN A 38 -17.97 40.53 -28.45
CA ASN A 38 -18.68 41.78 -28.09
C ASN A 38 -17.63 42.75 -27.52
N ASN A 39 -17.59 43.96 -28.07
CA ASN A 39 -16.77 45.08 -27.59
C ASN A 39 -17.34 45.67 -26.28
N GLU A 40 -17.38 44.88 -25.22
CA GLU A 40 -17.29 45.36 -23.85
C GLU A 40 -15.84 45.34 -23.47
N THR A 41 -15.35 46.42 -22.86
CA THR A 41 -14.00 46.50 -22.29
C THR A 41 -13.74 45.25 -21.43
N VAL A 42 -12.95 44.30 -21.94
CA VAL A 42 -12.65 43.03 -21.26
C VAL A 42 -11.82 43.36 -20.03
N VAL A 43 -12.51 43.50 -18.89
CA VAL A 43 -11.88 43.67 -17.57
C VAL A 43 -11.09 42.42 -17.28
N LYS A 44 -9.77 42.50 -17.27
CA LYS A 44 -8.90 41.35 -16.98
C LYS A 44 -9.15 40.87 -15.54
N GLN A 45 -9.60 39.64 -15.41
CA GLN A 45 -9.86 39.01 -14.12
C GLN A 45 -8.55 38.70 -13.38
N GLY A 46 -8.57 38.85 -12.04
CA GLY A 46 -7.47 38.52 -11.16
C GLY A 46 -7.73 37.25 -10.36
N ALA A 47 -6.83 36.95 -9.47
CA ALA A 47 -6.96 35.82 -8.53
C ALA A 47 -6.41 36.19 -7.14
N ILE A 48 -6.86 35.47 -6.11
CA ILE A 48 -6.22 35.47 -4.78
C ILE A 48 -5.62 34.10 -4.58
N ARG A 49 -4.37 34.04 -4.19
CA ARG A 49 -3.64 32.82 -3.83
C ARG A 49 -2.87 33.03 -2.53
N GLY A 50 -2.69 31.98 -1.77
CA GLY A 50 -1.90 32.04 -0.54
C GLY A 50 -2.08 30.77 0.26
N ARG A 51 -1.73 30.86 1.53
CA ARG A 51 -1.84 29.75 2.50
C ARG A 51 -2.72 30.15 3.66
N VAL A 52 -3.36 29.13 4.23
CA VAL A 52 -3.97 29.25 5.55
C VAL A 52 -3.02 28.61 6.55
N ILE A 53 -2.56 29.40 7.49
CA ILE A 53 -1.60 29.01 8.54
C ILE A 53 -2.11 29.44 9.92
N ASP A 54 -1.53 28.85 10.96
CA ASP A 54 -1.75 29.31 12.33
C ASP A 54 -0.68 30.35 12.78
N ASN A 55 -0.79 30.85 14.01
CA ASN A 55 0.19 31.75 14.62
C ASN A 55 1.58 31.11 14.76
N GLY A 56 1.69 29.78 14.75
CA GLY A 56 2.92 29.00 14.78
C GLY A 56 3.51 28.77 13.39
N LYS A 57 2.92 29.35 12.33
CA LYS A 57 3.24 29.09 10.91
C LYS A 57 3.00 27.66 10.47
N GLN A 58 2.16 26.89 11.18
CA GLN A 58 1.72 25.58 10.69
C GLN A 58 0.61 25.74 9.67
N THR A 59 0.67 24.96 8.61
CA THR A 59 -0.35 24.98 7.56
C THR A 59 -1.65 24.35 8.05
N LEU A 60 -2.79 24.93 7.64
CA LEU A 60 -4.14 24.47 7.97
C LEU A 60 -4.84 23.90 6.72
N PRO A 61 -4.60 22.64 6.34
CA PRO A 61 -5.26 21.98 5.22
C PRO A 61 -6.74 21.78 5.49
N GLY A 62 -7.52 21.91 4.41
CA GLY A 62 -8.97 21.78 4.51
C GLY A 62 -9.64 23.01 5.13
N ALA A 63 -8.96 24.13 5.29
CA ALA A 63 -9.60 25.39 5.66
C ALA A 63 -10.57 25.83 4.57
N SER A 64 -11.77 26.26 4.95
CA SER A 64 -12.77 26.78 4.02
C SER A 64 -12.57 28.27 3.83
N ILE A 65 -12.28 28.72 2.62
CA ILE A 65 -12.15 30.09 2.21
C ILE A 65 -13.33 30.44 1.30
N PHE A 66 -14.20 31.34 1.75
CA PHE A 66 -15.48 31.62 1.11
C PHE A 66 -15.68 33.11 0.86
N ILE A 67 -16.16 33.48 -0.33
CA ILE A 67 -16.55 34.84 -0.70
C ILE A 67 -18.06 34.92 -0.69
N GLU A 68 -18.66 35.59 0.30
CA GLU A 68 -20.11 35.62 0.49
C GLU A 68 -20.85 36.25 -0.70
N ASN A 69 -20.34 37.35 -1.23
CA ASN A 69 -20.96 38.08 -2.33
C ASN A 69 -21.07 37.29 -3.63
N LEU A 70 -20.13 36.37 -3.85
CA LEU A 70 -20.07 35.55 -5.06
C LEU A 70 -20.59 34.13 -4.84
N LYS A 71 -20.93 33.78 -3.62
CA LYS A 71 -21.33 32.42 -3.20
C LYS A 71 -20.33 31.35 -3.68
N THR A 72 -19.06 31.70 -3.80
CA THR A 72 -17.98 30.85 -4.25
C THR A 72 -16.92 30.69 -3.15
N GLY A 73 -16.24 29.56 -3.15
CA GLY A 73 -15.21 29.29 -2.18
C GLY A 73 -14.30 28.17 -2.62
N VAL A 74 -13.19 28.04 -1.92
CA VAL A 74 -12.22 26.98 -2.10
C VAL A 74 -11.85 26.40 -0.72
N ILE A 75 -11.26 25.23 -0.75
CA ILE A 75 -10.71 24.57 0.42
C ILE A 75 -9.20 24.53 0.24
N SER A 76 -8.46 24.86 1.29
CA SER A 76 -7.00 24.74 1.23
C SER A 76 -6.59 23.27 1.05
N ASP A 77 -5.56 23.05 0.25
CA ASP A 77 -5.00 21.73 -0.05
C ASP A 77 -4.27 21.11 1.16
N VAL A 78 -3.64 19.94 0.96
CA VAL A 78 -2.89 19.23 2.00
C VAL A 78 -1.69 20.02 2.55
N ASN A 79 -1.25 21.05 1.85
CA ASN A 79 -0.17 21.96 2.23
C ASN A 79 -0.70 23.30 2.78
N GLY A 80 -2.02 23.43 2.93
CA GLY A 80 -2.68 24.66 3.35
C GLY A 80 -2.80 25.72 2.26
N PHE A 81 -2.42 25.45 0.99
CA PHE A 81 -2.57 26.40 -0.10
C PHE A 81 -4.03 26.54 -0.55
N TYR A 82 -4.39 27.73 -0.96
CA TYR A 82 -5.66 28.01 -1.58
C TYR A 82 -5.50 28.93 -2.79
N THR A 83 -6.40 28.82 -3.75
CA THR A 83 -6.46 29.68 -4.91
C THR A 83 -7.92 29.99 -5.24
N LEU A 84 -8.27 31.27 -5.25
CA LEU A 84 -9.56 31.82 -5.69
C LEU A 84 -9.34 32.50 -7.04
N PRO A 85 -9.48 31.78 -8.15
CA PRO A 85 -9.27 32.35 -9.50
C PRO A 85 -10.51 33.10 -9.98
N ASN A 86 -10.36 33.81 -11.09
CA ASN A 86 -11.47 34.34 -11.90
C ASN A 86 -12.28 35.42 -11.18
N LEU A 87 -11.60 36.27 -10.40
CA LEU A 87 -12.20 37.38 -9.68
C LEU A 87 -12.14 38.69 -10.52
N LYS A 88 -13.24 39.40 -10.65
CA LYS A 88 -13.22 40.76 -11.24
C LYS A 88 -12.41 41.67 -10.31
N PRO A 89 -11.75 42.71 -10.83
CA PRO A 89 -11.12 43.73 -9.96
C PRO A 89 -12.16 44.31 -8.99
N GLY A 90 -11.78 44.39 -7.71
CA GLY A 90 -12.70 44.86 -6.69
C GLY A 90 -12.38 44.34 -5.29
N THR A 91 -13.10 44.82 -4.29
CA THR A 91 -12.92 44.40 -2.90
C THR A 91 -13.95 43.32 -2.56
N TYR A 92 -13.47 42.23 -1.97
CA TYR A 92 -14.26 41.07 -1.58
C TYR A 92 -14.14 40.83 -0.08
N THR A 93 -15.25 40.54 0.57
CA THR A 93 -15.27 40.04 1.94
C THR A 93 -15.04 38.52 1.90
N VAL A 94 -13.88 38.11 2.39
CA VAL A 94 -13.45 36.71 2.45
C VAL A 94 -13.61 36.21 3.86
N LYS A 95 -14.41 35.17 4.04
CA LYS A 95 -14.61 34.47 5.31
C LYS A 95 -13.81 33.16 5.30
N VAL A 96 -13.02 32.96 6.33
CA VAL A 96 -12.20 31.75 6.51
C VAL A 96 -12.59 31.05 7.79
N THR A 97 -12.85 29.74 7.66
CA THR A 97 -13.23 28.90 8.80
C THR A 97 -12.39 27.63 8.84
N TYR A 98 -12.02 27.24 10.06
CA TYR A 98 -11.31 26.00 10.34
C TYR A 98 -11.74 25.47 11.71
N VAL A 99 -11.86 24.14 11.87
CA VAL A 99 -12.32 23.52 13.12
C VAL A 99 -11.35 23.82 14.26
N GLY A 100 -11.88 24.39 15.35
CA GLY A 100 -11.10 24.76 16.55
C GLY A 100 -10.31 26.07 16.42
N TYR A 101 -10.55 26.86 15.38
CA TYR A 101 -9.99 28.20 15.17
C TYR A 101 -11.09 29.24 15.09
N SER A 102 -10.79 30.45 15.53
CA SER A 102 -11.73 31.56 15.40
C SER A 102 -11.95 31.89 13.91
N PRO A 103 -13.20 32.00 13.43
CA PRO A 103 -13.48 32.46 12.07
C PRO A 103 -12.88 33.83 11.80
N ILE A 104 -12.34 34.04 10.62
CA ILE A 104 -11.78 35.32 10.18
C ILE A 104 -12.62 35.85 9.03
N GLU A 105 -12.98 37.12 9.10
CA GLU A 105 -13.53 37.89 7.98
C GLU A 105 -12.56 39.02 7.64
N MET A 106 -12.20 39.12 6.38
CA MET A 106 -11.30 40.19 5.93
C MET A 106 -11.71 40.71 4.55
N ASN A 107 -11.47 41.98 4.31
CA ASN A 107 -11.64 42.58 3.00
C ASN A 107 -10.34 42.48 2.19
N ILE A 108 -10.41 41.90 1.00
CA ILE A 108 -9.27 41.71 0.10
C ILE A 108 -9.59 42.42 -1.21
N THR A 109 -8.72 43.33 -1.64
CA THR A 109 -8.85 44.04 -2.94
C THR A 109 -8.05 43.32 -3.99
N VAL A 110 -8.72 42.82 -5.04
CA VAL A 110 -8.13 42.10 -6.18
C VAL A 110 -7.78 43.12 -7.29
N PRO A 111 -6.52 43.25 -7.67
CA PRO A 111 -6.12 44.15 -8.77
C PRO A 111 -6.49 43.52 -10.12
N GLU A 112 -6.60 44.37 -11.14
CA GLU A 112 -6.92 43.95 -12.51
C GLU A 112 -5.80 43.08 -13.11
N GLY A 113 -6.18 41.90 -13.59
CA GLY A 113 -5.32 40.96 -14.31
C GLY A 113 -4.14 40.39 -13.53
N LYS A 114 -4.10 40.57 -12.20
CA LYS A 114 -3.00 40.07 -11.36
C LYS A 114 -3.48 39.05 -10.33
N THR A 115 -2.59 38.13 -9.99
CA THR A 115 -2.77 37.27 -8.83
C THR A 115 -2.25 37.99 -7.59
N LEU A 116 -3.10 38.18 -6.60
CA LEU A 116 -2.72 38.68 -5.28
C LEU A 116 -2.30 37.52 -4.37
N GLU A 117 -1.08 37.55 -3.86
CA GLU A 117 -0.61 36.60 -2.86
C GLU A 117 -1.03 37.11 -1.46
N LYS A 118 -1.75 36.26 -0.73
CA LYS A 118 -2.26 36.61 0.62
C LYS A 118 -2.28 35.35 1.50
N ASP A 119 -1.35 35.28 2.43
CA ASP A 119 -1.41 34.29 3.50
C ASP A 119 -2.44 34.73 4.58
N ILE A 120 -3.21 33.77 5.07
CA ILE A 120 -4.25 33.97 6.07
C ILE A 120 -3.79 33.29 7.36
N VAL A 121 -3.58 34.08 8.41
CA VAL A 121 -3.16 33.57 9.72
C VAL A 121 -4.38 33.45 10.62
N MET A 122 -4.71 32.23 11.04
CA MET A 122 -5.83 31.94 11.94
C MET A 122 -5.35 31.77 13.38
N SER A 123 -6.11 32.27 14.34
CA SER A 123 -5.86 32.12 15.77
C SER A 123 -6.75 31.01 16.33
N GLU A 124 -6.21 30.21 17.24
CA GLU A 124 -7.02 29.21 17.97
C GLU A 124 -8.16 29.89 18.73
N GLY A 125 -9.36 29.31 18.68
CA GLY A 125 -10.50 29.80 19.47
C GLY A 125 -10.25 29.61 20.94
N LEU A 126 -10.78 30.54 21.78
CA LEU A 126 -10.71 30.46 23.23
C LEU A 126 -11.44 29.21 23.76
N GLU A 127 -10.73 28.12 23.97
CA GLU A 127 -11.15 27.05 24.87
C GLU A 127 -10.49 27.23 26.22
N LEU A 128 -11.30 27.07 27.26
CA LEU A 128 -10.90 27.19 28.68
C LEU A 128 -9.61 26.40 28.97
N GLN A 129 -8.72 27.03 29.72
CA GLN A 129 -7.39 26.56 30.12
C GLN A 129 -7.39 25.11 30.65
N ALA A 130 -7.08 24.16 29.81
CA ALA A 130 -6.50 22.90 30.21
C ALA A 130 -5.07 22.84 29.63
N VAL A 131 -4.12 22.42 30.45
CA VAL A 131 -2.73 22.22 30.00
C VAL A 131 -2.73 21.22 28.83
N GLN A 132 -2.62 21.71 27.60
CA GLN A 132 -2.67 20.91 26.41
C GLN A 132 -1.27 20.60 25.87
N VAL A 133 -1.03 19.34 25.60
CA VAL A 133 0.08 18.88 24.73
C VAL A 133 -0.24 19.36 23.30
N LYS A 134 0.23 20.53 22.93
CA LYS A 134 -0.20 21.32 21.75
C LYS A 134 -0.06 20.61 20.39
N GLY A 135 0.82 19.63 20.22
CA GLY A 135 1.06 18.96 18.93
C GLY A 135 -0.04 17.97 18.50
N ALA A 136 -0.53 17.17 19.42
CA ALA A 136 -1.42 16.04 19.13
C ALA A 136 -2.87 16.44 18.76
N PHE A 137 -3.35 17.58 19.24
CA PHE A 137 -4.68 18.11 18.91
C PHE A 137 -4.76 18.74 17.51
N GLN A 138 -3.65 19.26 17.00
CA GLN A 138 -3.63 19.94 15.69
C GLN A 138 -3.80 18.95 14.53
N GLY A 139 -3.13 17.80 14.57
CA GLY A 139 -3.29 16.77 13.57
C GLY A 139 -4.71 16.21 13.51
N GLN A 140 -5.34 15.99 14.66
CA GLN A 140 -6.72 15.53 14.72
C GLN A 140 -7.71 16.57 14.17
N LYS A 141 -7.58 17.84 14.50
CA LYS A 141 -8.40 18.93 13.96
C LYS A 141 -8.26 18.99 12.43
N LYS A 142 -7.04 18.85 11.92
CA LYS A 142 -6.73 18.79 10.50
C LYS A 142 -7.42 17.61 9.81
N ALA A 143 -7.32 16.41 10.35
CA ALA A 143 -7.96 15.21 9.81
C ALA A 143 -9.49 15.36 9.77
N ILE A 144 -10.11 15.79 10.86
CA ILE A 144 -11.56 16.02 10.95
C ILE A 144 -12.01 17.08 9.94
N ASN A 145 -11.26 18.17 9.79
CA ASN A 145 -11.61 19.23 8.87
C ASN A 145 -11.51 18.76 7.39
N THR A 146 -10.49 17.99 7.04
CA THR A 146 -10.36 17.36 5.72
C THR A 146 -11.55 16.43 5.47
N GLN A 147 -11.89 15.57 6.43
CA GLN A 147 -13.04 14.67 6.33
C GLN A 147 -14.38 15.43 6.19
N LYS A 148 -14.57 16.52 6.96
CA LYS A 148 -15.77 17.38 6.93
C LYS A 148 -15.98 18.00 5.55
N ASN A 149 -14.90 18.43 4.90
CA ASN A 149 -14.96 19.17 3.63
C ASN A 149 -14.93 18.28 2.39
N ASN A 150 -14.56 17.01 2.53
CA ASN A 150 -14.54 16.09 1.40
C ASN A 150 -15.97 15.86 0.84
N MET A 151 -16.09 15.76 -0.50
CA MET A 151 -17.37 15.43 -1.16
C MET A 151 -17.74 13.97 -0.94
N GLY A 152 -16.77 13.07 -1.03
CA GLY A 152 -16.95 11.63 -0.84
C GLY A 152 -16.97 11.21 0.63
N ILE A 153 -17.34 9.96 0.85
CA ILE A 153 -17.26 9.31 2.16
C ILE A 153 -15.79 8.91 2.40
N THR A 154 -15.07 9.73 3.16
CA THR A 154 -13.65 9.58 3.40
C THR A 154 -13.38 9.61 4.89
N ASN A 155 -12.54 8.70 5.39
CA ASN A 155 -11.95 8.77 6.72
C ASN A 155 -10.52 9.29 6.59
N VAL A 156 -10.13 10.19 7.46
CA VAL A 156 -8.77 10.78 7.48
C VAL A 156 -8.19 10.65 8.87
N VAL A 157 -6.99 10.10 8.96
CA VAL A 157 -6.23 9.97 10.22
C VAL A 157 -4.89 10.66 10.05
N SER A 158 -4.52 11.49 11.00
CA SER A 158 -3.23 12.20 10.98
C SER A 158 -2.11 11.39 11.59
N ALA A 159 -0.87 11.69 11.20
CA ALA A 159 0.33 11.08 11.77
C ALA A 159 0.44 11.22 13.28
N ASP A 160 -0.05 12.34 13.85
CA ASP A 160 -0.03 12.56 15.29
C ASP A 160 -0.94 11.58 16.05
N GLN A 161 -1.98 11.06 15.38
CA GLN A 161 -2.81 9.98 15.94
C GLN A 161 -2.14 8.62 15.77
N VAL A 162 -1.47 8.40 14.63
CA VAL A 162 -0.68 7.20 14.35
C VAL A 162 0.52 7.11 15.29
N GLY A 163 1.29 8.19 15.44
CA GLY A 163 2.50 8.23 16.28
C GLY A 163 2.30 8.23 17.80
N LYS A 164 1.06 8.31 18.29
CA LYS A 164 0.76 8.15 19.73
C LYS A 164 0.80 6.72 20.22
N PHE A 165 0.69 5.78 19.32
CA PHE A 165 0.70 4.36 19.59
C PHE A 165 2.01 3.77 19.10
N PRO A 166 2.48 2.67 19.68
CA PRO A 166 3.72 2.01 19.24
C PRO A 166 3.54 1.25 17.93
N ASP A 167 2.83 1.84 16.95
CA ASP A 167 2.66 1.23 15.63
C ASP A 167 3.96 1.37 14.85
N SER A 168 4.54 0.24 14.51
CA SER A 168 5.79 0.20 13.78
C SER A 168 5.60 0.46 12.29
N ASN A 169 4.43 0.13 11.75
CA ASN A 169 4.08 0.21 10.33
C ASN A 169 2.67 0.78 10.11
N ILE A 170 2.37 1.07 8.84
CA ILE A 170 1.08 1.65 8.46
C ILE A 170 -0.08 0.66 8.61
N GLY A 171 0.16 -0.63 8.42
CA GLY A 171 -0.86 -1.66 8.57
C GLY A 171 -1.49 -1.63 9.97
N ASP A 172 -0.66 -1.54 11.02
CA ASP A 172 -1.13 -1.45 12.40
C ASP A 172 -1.90 -0.15 12.67
N ALA A 173 -1.51 0.94 12.03
CA ALA A 173 -2.21 2.21 12.16
C ALA A 173 -3.61 2.19 11.52
N LEU A 174 -3.78 1.45 10.44
CA LEU A 174 -5.03 1.36 9.69
C LEU A 174 -6.18 0.73 10.48
N LYS A 175 -5.90 -0.22 11.38
CA LYS A 175 -6.95 -0.88 12.19
C LYS A 175 -7.78 0.08 13.06
N ARG A 176 -7.29 1.32 13.28
CA ARG A 176 -8.01 2.35 14.04
C ARG A 176 -9.00 3.14 13.19
N ILE A 177 -9.02 2.90 11.87
CA ILE A 177 -9.90 3.61 10.96
C ILE A 177 -11.21 2.83 10.83
N SER A 178 -12.34 3.49 11.11
CA SER A 178 -13.65 2.86 11.02
C SER A 178 -13.92 2.27 9.63
N GLY A 179 -14.30 0.99 9.60
CA GLY A 179 -14.59 0.23 8.38
C GLY A 179 -13.34 -0.25 7.64
N ILE A 180 -12.19 -0.29 8.33
CA ILE A 180 -10.98 -0.96 7.88
C ILE A 180 -10.74 -2.17 8.77
N ASN A 181 -10.49 -3.29 8.14
CA ASN A 181 -9.91 -4.48 8.75
C ASN A 181 -8.48 -4.65 8.25
N VAL A 182 -7.64 -5.39 8.97
CA VAL A 182 -6.28 -5.70 8.55
C VAL A 182 -6.04 -7.19 8.66
N GLN A 183 -5.37 -7.73 7.68
CA GLN A 183 -4.91 -9.10 7.68
C GLN A 183 -3.52 -9.15 8.31
N TYR A 184 -3.36 -9.99 9.31
CA TYR A 184 -2.11 -10.18 10.02
C TYR A 184 -1.30 -11.33 9.41
N ASP A 185 0.01 -11.16 9.40
CA ASP A 185 0.97 -12.22 9.12
C ASP A 185 2.08 -12.16 10.18
N GLN A 186 2.29 -13.27 10.89
CA GLN A 186 3.30 -13.41 11.94
C GLN A 186 3.32 -12.26 12.96
N GLY A 187 2.13 -11.79 13.37
CA GLY A 187 1.95 -10.75 14.38
C GLY A 187 2.05 -9.31 13.87
N GLU A 188 2.26 -9.07 12.56
CA GLU A 188 2.23 -7.75 11.94
C GLU A 188 1.06 -7.59 10.97
N ALA A 189 0.47 -6.39 10.91
CA ALA A 189 -0.60 -6.08 9.99
C ALA A 189 -0.04 -5.84 8.57
N ARG A 190 -0.30 -6.77 7.65
CA ARG A 190 0.28 -6.81 6.32
C ARG A 190 -0.61 -6.18 5.24
N PHE A 191 -1.90 -6.53 5.20
CA PHE A 191 -2.83 -6.04 4.18
C PHE A 191 -4.03 -5.33 4.77
N GLY A 192 -4.44 -4.22 4.14
CA GLY A 192 -5.62 -3.47 4.52
C GLY A 192 -6.84 -3.86 3.70
N GLN A 193 -7.96 -4.09 4.37
CA GLN A 193 -9.25 -4.46 3.79
C GLN A 193 -10.27 -3.37 4.08
N VAL A 194 -10.87 -2.82 3.03
CA VAL A 194 -11.88 -1.77 3.16
C VAL A 194 -13.27 -2.38 3.14
N ARG A 195 -14.09 -2.11 4.16
CA ARG A 195 -15.49 -2.60 4.30
C ARG A 195 -15.65 -4.12 4.26
N GLY A 196 -14.66 -4.88 4.69
CA GLY A 196 -14.71 -6.34 4.68
C GLY A 196 -14.56 -6.98 3.29
N THR A 197 -14.19 -6.20 2.27
CA THR A 197 -13.80 -6.76 0.97
C THR A 197 -12.39 -7.32 1.04
N SER A 198 -12.07 -8.25 0.15
CA SER A 198 -10.70 -8.78 0.02
C SER A 198 -9.69 -7.65 -0.27
N ALA A 199 -8.45 -7.82 0.17
CA ALA A 199 -7.40 -6.79 0.05
C ALA A 199 -7.06 -6.44 -1.41
N ASP A 200 -7.19 -7.39 -2.33
CA ASP A 200 -6.99 -7.21 -3.77
C ASP A 200 -8.03 -6.30 -4.45
N LEU A 201 -9.20 -6.09 -3.81
CA LEU A 201 -10.24 -5.16 -4.24
C LEU A 201 -10.03 -3.73 -3.69
N SER A 202 -9.00 -3.51 -2.89
CA SER A 202 -8.65 -2.22 -2.30
C SER A 202 -7.42 -1.62 -3.00
N SER A 203 -7.50 -0.36 -3.38
CA SER A 203 -6.36 0.35 -3.99
C SER A 203 -5.51 1.02 -2.91
N VAL A 204 -4.20 0.80 -2.92
CA VAL A 204 -3.25 1.50 -2.04
C VAL A 204 -2.37 2.42 -2.87
N THR A 205 -2.28 3.68 -2.45
CA THR A 205 -1.49 4.71 -3.13
C THR A 205 -0.61 5.48 -2.15
N ILE A 206 0.54 5.97 -2.62
CA ILE A 206 1.37 6.96 -1.93
C ILE A 206 1.28 8.27 -2.73
N ASN A 207 0.78 9.33 -2.10
CA ASN A 207 0.56 10.63 -2.75
C ASN A 207 -0.27 10.54 -4.06
N GLY A 208 -1.24 9.60 -4.12
CA GLY A 208 -2.05 9.33 -5.31
C GLY A 208 -1.36 8.51 -6.41
N ASN A 209 -0.13 8.04 -6.18
CA ASN A 209 0.56 7.08 -7.03
C ASN A 209 0.34 5.67 -6.49
N ARG A 210 0.01 4.72 -7.38
CA ARG A 210 -0.14 3.33 -6.97
C ARG A 210 1.19 2.78 -6.45
N VAL A 211 1.14 2.00 -5.38
CA VAL A 211 2.30 1.29 -4.85
C VAL A 211 2.38 -0.06 -5.56
N PRO A 212 3.51 -0.42 -6.18
CA PRO A 212 3.70 -1.75 -6.74
C PRO A 212 3.77 -2.81 -5.65
N SER A 213 3.39 -4.04 -5.99
CA SER A 213 3.40 -5.20 -5.10
C SER A 213 4.51 -6.16 -5.48
N ALA A 214 5.35 -6.53 -4.51
CA ALA A 214 6.33 -7.60 -4.66
C ALA A 214 5.76 -9.00 -4.36
N GLU A 215 4.49 -9.12 -4.01
CA GLU A 215 3.83 -10.43 -3.85
C GLU A 215 3.75 -11.16 -5.19
N GLY A 216 4.11 -12.45 -5.21
CA GLY A 216 4.09 -13.26 -6.41
C GLY A 216 2.69 -13.51 -6.95
N ASP A 217 1.77 -13.85 -6.06
CA ASP A 217 0.48 -14.42 -6.42
C ASP A 217 -0.68 -13.42 -6.35
N THR A 218 -0.46 -12.25 -5.75
CA THR A 218 -1.50 -11.25 -5.54
C THR A 218 -1.06 -9.84 -5.96
N ARG A 219 -2.04 -8.92 -6.00
CA ARG A 219 -1.81 -7.47 -6.21
C ARG A 219 -1.80 -6.71 -4.89
N ASN A 220 -1.84 -7.40 -3.77
CA ASN A 220 -1.93 -6.79 -2.46
C ASN A 220 -0.67 -6.00 -2.14
N VAL A 221 -0.84 -4.79 -1.64
CA VAL A 221 0.27 -3.94 -1.23
C VAL A 221 0.60 -4.22 0.24
N GLN A 222 1.84 -4.57 0.48
CA GLN A 222 2.37 -4.85 1.82
C GLN A 222 2.55 -3.55 2.60
N LEU A 223 1.66 -3.30 3.55
CA LEU A 223 1.65 -2.08 4.37
C LEU A 223 2.68 -2.12 5.51
N ASP A 224 3.11 -3.30 5.88
CA ASP A 224 4.18 -3.54 6.86
C ASP A 224 5.57 -3.10 6.37
N LEU A 225 5.74 -2.88 5.06
CA LEU A 225 6.96 -2.30 4.48
C LEU A 225 7.08 -0.79 4.70
N ILE A 226 5.96 -0.10 4.98
CA ILE A 226 5.90 1.35 5.02
C ILE A 226 5.92 1.83 6.48
N PRO A 227 7.00 2.52 6.94
CA PRO A 227 7.06 3.05 8.29
C PRO A 227 6.00 4.12 8.54
N ALA A 228 5.39 4.06 9.72
CA ALA A 228 4.34 5.00 10.10
C ALA A 228 4.83 6.45 10.24
N ASP A 229 6.10 6.64 10.61
CA ASP A 229 6.71 7.95 10.85
C ASP A 229 6.98 8.78 9.57
N MET A 230 6.93 8.16 8.38
CA MET A 230 7.08 8.86 7.10
C MET A 230 5.77 9.43 6.54
N ILE A 231 4.64 9.00 7.09
CA ILE A 231 3.32 9.38 6.62
C ILE A 231 2.80 10.56 7.42
N GLN A 232 2.18 11.52 6.75
CA GLN A 232 1.54 12.69 7.34
C GLN A 232 0.05 12.45 7.63
N THR A 233 -0.66 11.84 6.66
CA THR A 233 -2.07 11.47 6.80
C THR A 233 -2.35 10.18 6.06
N ILE A 234 -3.29 9.40 6.59
CA ILE A 234 -3.91 8.26 5.92
C ILE A 234 -5.32 8.68 5.53
N GLU A 235 -5.62 8.63 4.25
CA GLU A 235 -6.94 8.97 3.70
C GLU A 235 -7.58 7.71 3.13
N VAL A 236 -8.70 7.29 3.71
CA VAL A 236 -9.45 6.14 3.22
C VAL A 236 -10.73 6.62 2.56
N SER A 237 -10.79 6.54 1.24
CA SER A 237 -11.97 6.83 0.44
C SER A 237 -12.80 5.58 0.25
N LYS A 238 -14.06 5.66 0.67
CA LYS A 238 -15.06 4.59 0.49
C LYS A 238 -15.91 4.77 -0.76
N VAL A 239 -15.62 5.80 -1.54
CA VAL A 239 -16.29 6.13 -2.79
C VAL A 239 -15.26 6.59 -3.80
N VAL A 240 -15.34 6.08 -5.02
CA VAL A 240 -14.45 6.45 -6.13
C VAL A 240 -15.04 7.65 -6.86
N THR A 241 -14.19 8.65 -7.12
CA THR A 241 -14.53 9.83 -7.94
C THR A 241 -13.88 9.71 -9.32
N PRO A 242 -14.36 10.42 -10.37
CA PRO A 242 -13.86 10.26 -11.74
C PRO A 242 -12.34 10.51 -11.90
N ASP A 243 -11.74 11.31 -11.02
CA ASP A 243 -10.31 11.60 -10.98
C ASP A 243 -9.46 10.51 -10.30
N MET A 244 -10.10 9.47 -9.70
CA MET A 244 -9.45 8.30 -9.09
C MET A 244 -9.43 7.11 -10.07
N ASP A 245 -8.55 6.14 -9.82
CA ASP A 245 -8.49 4.89 -10.58
C ASP A 245 -9.72 4.02 -10.31
N GLY A 246 -10.20 3.32 -11.35
CA GLY A 246 -11.43 2.55 -11.29
C GLY A 246 -11.31 1.19 -10.60
N ASP A 247 -10.10 0.78 -10.18
CA ASP A 247 -9.83 -0.52 -9.56
C ASP A 247 -10.08 -0.56 -8.03
N ALA A 248 -10.48 0.56 -7.43
CA ALA A 248 -10.75 0.67 -6.00
C ALA A 248 -12.18 0.22 -5.64
N ILE A 249 -12.56 -1.03 -5.93
CA ILE A 249 -13.92 -1.58 -5.73
C ILE A 249 -14.32 -1.55 -4.25
N GLY A 250 -13.47 -2.03 -3.34
CA GLY A 250 -13.67 -1.96 -1.90
C GLY A 250 -13.49 -0.54 -1.36
N GLY A 251 -12.53 0.19 -1.89
CA GLY A 251 -12.15 1.54 -1.51
C GLY A 251 -10.68 1.84 -1.80
N SER A 252 -10.26 3.07 -1.54
CA SER A 252 -8.88 3.51 -1.76
C SER A 252 -8.24 3.98 -0.46
N ILE A 253 -7.02 3.52 -0.19
CA ILE A 253 -6.17 3.93 0.91
C ILE A 253 -5.05 4.79 0.31
N ASN A 254 -5.06 6.10 0.59
CA ASN A 254 -4.01 7.01 0.14
C ASN A 254 -3.12 7.42 1.32
N LEU A 255 -1.85 7.08 1.22
CA LEU A 255 -0.82 7.41 2.18
C LEU A 255 -0.15 8.72 1.75
N VAL A 256 -0.46 9.81 2.44
CA VAL A 256 0.13 11.11 2.15
C VAL A 256 1.42 11.25 2.95
N THR A 257 2.55 11.37 2.26
CA THR A 257 3.86 11.57 2.90
C THR A 257 4.00 12.98 3.47
N LYS A 258 4.89 13.15 4.42
CA LYS A 258 5.24 14.47 4.97
C LYS A 258 5.76 15.38 3.86
N ASN A 259 5.41 16.66 3.93
CA ASN A 259 5.86 17.71 3.02
C ASN A 259 6.88 18.61 3.70
N SER A 260 7.61 19.41 2.91
CA SER A 260 8.53 20.41 3.45
C SER A 260 7.82 21.39 4.38
N PRO A 261 8.34 21.59 5.59
CA PRO A 261 7.69 22.46 6.59
C PRO A 261 8.00 23.93 6.29
N TYR A 262 7.18 24.81 6.88
CA TYR A 262 7.41 26.26 6.86
C TYR A 262 8.43 26.73 7.89
N LYS A 263 8.55 26.01 8.98
CA LYS A 263 9.48 26.29 10.06
C LYS A 263 10.49 25.16 10.11
N ARG A 264 11.75 25.50 10.33
CA ARG A 264 12.77 24.48 10.58
C ARG A 264 12.25 23.45 11.56
N THR A 265 12.27 22.20 11.15
CA THR A 265 11.79 21.05 11.91
C THR A 265 12.91 20.03 12.03
N ILE A 266 13.22 19.62 13.24
CA ILE A 266 14.15 18.55 13.56
C ILE A 266 13.44 17.60 14.49
N ASN A 267 13.25 16.37 14.08
CA ASN A 267 12.70 15.31 14.91
C ASN A 267 13.67 14.14 14.97
N ALA A 268 13.93 13.64 16.16
CA ALA A 268 14.67 12.42 16.39
C ALA A 268 13.83 11.50 17.27
N THR A 269 13.75 10.24 16.90
CA THR A 269 13.06 9.19 17.65
C THR A 269 14.03 8.09 17.97
N ALA A 270 14.06 7.64 19.22
CA ALA A 270 14.76 6.43 19.63
C ALA A 270 13.80 5.63 20.51
N GLY A 271 13.58 4.39 20.13
CA GLY A 271 12.70 3.46 20.84
C GLY A 271 13.35 2.10 20.98
N SER A 272 13.01 1.39 22.04
CA SER A 272 13.40 0.02 22.28
C SER A 272 12.23 -0.76 22.83
N GLY A 273 12.26 -2.07 22.63
CA GLY A 273 11.28 -3.01 23.15
C GLY A 273 11.95 -4.36 23.43
N TYR A 274 11.17 -5.28 23.96
CA TYR A 274 11.63 -6.65 24.19
C TYR A 274 10.53 -7.61 23.74
N ASN A 275 10.91 -8.60 22.94
CA ASN A 275 10.01 -9.66 22.52
C ASN A 275 10.24 -10.92 23.37
N TRP A 276 9.23 -11.36 24.09
CA TRP A 276 9.30 -12.46 25.06
C TRP A 276 9.40 -13.84 24.41
N ILE A 277 8.95 -14.01 23.16
CA ILE A 277 9.04 -15.30 22.45
C ILE A 277 10.44 -15.48 21.89
N SER A 278 10.98 -14.46 21.18
CA SER A 278 12.36 -14.52 20.67
C SER A 278 13.43 -14.23 21.72
N GLU A 279 13.04 -13.73 22.91
CA GLU A 279 13.94 -13.34 24.02
C GLU A 279 15.01 -12.32 23.59
N LYS A 280 14.64 -11.38 22.69
CA LYS A 280 15.55 -10.38 22.12
C LYS A 280 15.00 -8.96 22.24
N ALA A 281 15.95 -8.02 22.35
CA ALA A 281 15.63 -6.58 22.33
C ALA A 281 15.35 -6.11 20.90
N GLN A 282 14.41 -5.17 20.78
CA GLN A 282 14.05 -4.47 19.56
C GLN A 282 14.65 -3.06 19.58
N LEU A 283 14.91 -2.49 18.40
CA LEU A 283 15.41 -1.13 18.22
C LEU A 283 14.65 -0.42 17.12
N ASN A 284 14.26 0.83 17.39
CA ASN A 284 13.65 1.72 16.42
C ASN A 284 14.31 3.11 16.50
N LEU A 285 14.85 3.59 15.37
CA LEU A 285 15.49 4.89 15.23
C LEU A 285 14.86 5.65 14.08
N GLY A 286 14.58 6.94 14.28
CA GLY A 286 14.04 7.82 13.27
C GLY A 286 14.68 9.19 13.31
N PHE A 287 14.89 9.80 12.16
CA PHE A 287 15.37 11.18 12.05
C PHE A 287 14.66 11.89 10.90
N THR A 288 14.23 13.13 11.17
CA THR A 288 13.61 13.99 10.15
C THR A 288 14.20 15.39 10.27
N TYR A 289 14.64 15.93 9.15
CA TYR A 289 15.07 17.33 9.01
C TYR A 289 14.27 18.01 7.92
N GLY A 290 13.75 19.18 8.20
CA GLY A 290 13.06 20.00 7.22
C GLY A 290 13.34 21.49 7.42
N ASP A 291 13.48 22.22 6.31
CA ASP A 291 13.74 23.66 6.31
C ASP A 291 13.34 24.29 4.96
N ARG A 292 13.39 25.62 4.89
CA ARG A 292 13.20 26.37 3.66
C ARG A 292 14.41 27.28 3.36
N PHE A 293 14.69 27.44 2.06
CA PHE A 293 15.86 28.15 1.55
C PHE A 293 15.45 29.16 0.48
N PHE A 294 16.35 30.07 0.11
CA PHE A 294 16.14 31.05 -0.96
C PHE A 294 14.89 31.90 -0.78
N HIS A 295 14.76 32.53 0.39
CA HIS A 295 13.59 33.35 0.77
C HIS A 295 12.28 32.53 0.73
N ASP A 296 12.31 31.35 1.32
CA ASP A 296 11.21 30.39 1.41
C ASP A 296 10.75 29.75 0.07
N ARG A 297 11.46 30.00 -1.02
CA ARG A 297 11.11 29.45 -2.34
C ARG A 297 11.41 27.97 -2.50
N LEU A 298 12.46 27.45 -1.86
CA LEU A 298 12.81 26.03 -1.87
C LEU A 298 12.52 25.42 -0.51
N GLY A 299 11.54 24.55 -0.44
CA GLY A 299 11.28 23.71 0.71
C GLY A 299 11.99 22.36 0.57
N MET A 300 12.50 21.84 1.69
CA MET A 300 13.15 20.54 1.77
C MET A 300 12.70 19.80 3.02
N LEU A 301 12.41 18.51 2.90
CA LEU A 301 12.29 17.58 4.01
C LEU A 301 13.03 16.30 3.67
N LEU A 302 13.85 15.83 4.60
CA LEU A 302 14.54 14.55 4.54
C LEU A 302 14.20 13.73 5.77
N SER A 303 13.88 12.45 5.59
CA SER A 303 13.64 11.53 6.71
C SER A 303 14.39 10.22 6.49
N ALA A 304 14.87 9.63 7.58
CA ALA A 304 15.47 8.31 7.62
C ALA A 304 14.95 7.54 8.82
N SER A 305 14.67 6.26 8.68
CA SER A 305 14.36 5.38 9.79
C SER A 305 15.07 4.03 9.67
N TYR A 306 15.37 3.47 10.82
CA TYR A 306 15.93 2.14 10.98
C TYR A 306 15.17 1.39 12.08
N GLN A 307 14.78 0.17 11.78
CA GLN A 307 14.12 -0.71 12.74
C GLN A 307 14.78 -2.09 12.69
N ASN A 308 15.07 -2.66 13.87
CA ASN A 308 15.41 -4.07 14.05
C ASN A 308 14.40 -4.67 15.03
N ALA A 309 13.56 -5.57 14.53
CA ALA A 309 12.44 -6.15 15.25
C ALA A 309 12.52 -7.69 15.27
N PRO A 310 13.36 -8.29 16.13
CA PRO A 310 13.27 -9.72 16.37
C PRO A 310 11.94 -10.04 17.04
N SER A 311 11.28 -11.10 16.56
CA SER A 311 9.99 -11.58 17.00
C SER A 311 9.92 -13.11 16.97
N GLY A 312 8.84 -13.65 17.45
CA GLY A 312 8.47 -15.04 17.32
C GLY A 312 6.98 -15.20 17.44
N SER A 313 6.47 -16.34 16.99
CA SER A 313 5.07 -16.69 17.16
C SER A 313 4.89 -18.17 17.38
N TYR A 314 3.85 -18.52 18.11
CA TYR A 314 3.30 -19.86 18.22
C TYR A 314 2.01 -19.91 17.42
N ASP A 315 1.81 -21.02 16.70
CA ASP A 315 0.70 -21.15 15.78
C ASP A 315 0.19 -22.58 15.75
N THR A 316 -1.13 -22.75 15.76
CA THR A 316 -1.82 -24.02 15.56
C THR A 316 -2.83 -23.85 14.44
N GLU A 317 -2.88 -24.84 13.55
CA GLU A 317 -3.84 -24.85 12.44
C GLU A 317 -4.45 -26.24 12.31
N PHE A 318 -5.77 -26.26 12.19
CA PHE A 318 -6.55 -27.51 12.09
C PHE A 318 -7.45 -27.44 10.86
N MET A 319 -7.33 -28.44 9.97
CA MET A 319 -8.25 -28.61 8.87
C MET A 319 -9.30 -29.65 9.28
N TRP A 320 -10.56 -29.32 9.04
CA TRP A 320 -11.70 -30.12 9.44
C TRP A 320 -12.37 -30.72 8.21
N GLU A 321 -12.70 -32.01 8.33
CA GLU A 321 -13.49 -32.75 7.36
C GLU A 321 -14.73 -33.38 8.02
N LYS A 322 -15.61 -33.95 7.21
CA LYS A 322 -16.77 -34.67 7.64
C LYS A 322 -16.63 -36.13 7.27
N SER A 323 -16.88 -37.01 8.26
CA SER A 323 -17.01 -38.44 8.04
C SER A 323 -18.31 -38.78 7.29
N GLU A 324 -18.46 -40.02 6.84
CA GLU A 324 -19.65 -40.49 6.13
C GLU A 324 -20.94 -40.34 6.97
N ASP A 325 -20.87 -40.47 8.27
CA ASP A 325 -21.98 -40.25 9.21
C ASP A 325 -22.23 -38.79 9.56
N GLY A 326 -21.48 -37.85 8.94
CA GLY A 326 -21.65 -36.40 9.05
C GLY A 326 -20.98 -35.76 10.27
N LYS A 327 -20.18 -36.50 11.05
CA LYS A 327 -19.42 -35.95 12.17
C LYS A 327 -18.18 -35.26 11.68
N ALA A 328 -17.85 -34.11 12.31
CA ALA A 328 -16.61 -33.39 12.03
C ALA A 328 -15.42 -34.09 12.70
N TYR A 329 -14.31 -34.18 12.00
CA TYR A 329 -13.02 -34.62 12.52
C TYR A 329 -11.89 -33.76 11.98
N VAL A 330 -10.73 -33.77 12.65
CA VAL A 330 -9.53 -33.03 12.20
C VAL A 330 -8.77 -33.91 11.24
N ASN A 331 -8.59 -33.46 9.99
CA ASN A 331 -7.81 -34.15 8.96
C ASN A 331 -6.35 -33.75 8.95
N ASP A 332 -6.06 -32.46 9.15
CA ASP A 332 -4.68 -31.94 9.24
C ASP A 332 -4.53 -31.17 10.55
N TYR A 333 -3.53 -31.56 11.35
CA TYR A 333 -3.28 -31.03 12.68
C TYR A 333 -1.86 -30.53 12.74
N GLN A 334 -1.67 -29.19 12.80
CA GLN A 334 -0.38 -28.54 12.73
C GLN A 334 -0.04 -27.73 13.96
N MET A 335 1.19 -27.82 14.42
CA MET A 335 1.79 -26.99 15.45
C MET A 335 3.06 -26.36 14.88
N ARG A 336 3.18 -25.04 14.98
CA ARG A 336 4.27 -24.27 14.39
C ARG A 336 4.89 -23.31 15.39
N GLN A 337 6.19 -23.13 15.30
CA GLN A 337 6.93 -22.10 16.01
C GLN A 337 7.80 -21.36 15.02
N TYR A 338 7.70 -20.03 15.03
CA TYR A 338 8.46 -19.12 14.18
C TYR A 338 9.42 -18.29 15.01
N PHE A 339 10.61 -18.11 14.47
CA PHE A 339 11.59 -17.09 14.88
C PHE A 339 11.89 -16.19 13.70
N VAL A 340 11.60 -14.91 13.85
CA VAL A 340 11.70 -13.93 12.77
C VAL A 340 12.56 -12.76 13.24
N THR A 341 13.43 -12.25 12.38
CA THR A 341 14.13 -10.99 12.60
C THR A 341 13.89 -10.10 11.39
N ARG A 342 13.18 -8.98 11.60
CA ARG A 342 12.88 -7.99 10.56
C ARG A 342 13.75 -6.77 10.74
N GLU A 343 14.62 -6.51 9.78
CA GLU A 343 15.34 -5.24 9.66
C GLU A 343 14.71 -4.38 8.58
N ARG A 344 14.34 -3.14 8.94
CA ARG A 344 13.78 -2.16 8.00
C ARG A 344 14.63 -0.92 7.95
N GLN A 345 14.88 -0.44 6.74
CA GLN A 345 15.56 0.81 6.46
C GLN A 345 14.69 1.60 5.50
N SER A 346 14.39 2.84 5.85
CA SER A 346 13.53 3.66 5.02
C SER A 346 14.07 5.07 4.93
N TYR A 347 14.00 5.63 3.73
CA TYR A 347 14.46 6.97 3.42
C TYR A 347 13.40 7.70 2.63
N SER A 348 13.14 8.95 2.95
CA SER A 348 12.27 9.80 2.15
C SER A 348 12.82 11.19 1.96
N ALA A 349 12.50 11.78 0.80
CA ALA A 349 12.85 13.14 0.45
C ALA A 349 11.64 13.83 -0.18
N ALA A 350 11.36 15.05 0.24
CA ALA A 350 10.38 15.91 -0.39
C ALA A 350 10.97 17.29 -0.62
N PHE A 351 10.84 17.78 -1.86
CA PHE A 351 11.23 19.12 -2.26
C PHE A 351 10.06 19.80 -2.91
N ASP A 352 9.89 21.07 -2.63
CA ASP A 352 9.00 21.96 -3.37
C ASP A 352 9.75 23.24 -3.74
N PHE A 353 9.53 23.70 -4.97
CA PHE A 353 10.15 24.89 -5.49
C PHE A 353 9.13 25.82 -6.13
N ASP A 354 8.93 26.99 -5.53
CA ASP A 354 8.08 28.05 -6.08
C ASP A 354 8.87 28.83 -7.13
N ILE A 355 8.64 28.55 -8.42
CA ILE A 355 9.24 29.29 -9.55
C ILE A 355 8.79 30.74 -9.46
N ASN A 356 7.48 30.93 -9.26
CA ASN A 356 6.83 32.20 -8.99
C ASN A 356 5.46 31.93 -8.35
N GLU A 357 4.65 32.97 -8.17
CA GLU A 357 3.32 32.90 -7.52
C GLU A 357 2.33 31.93 -8.21
N ASN A 358 2.54 31.62 -9.48
CA ASN A 358 1.63 30.82 -10.29
C ASN A 358 2.19 29.43 -10.64
N HIS A 359 3.46 29.19 -10.42
CA HIS A 359 4.14 27.98 -10.89
C HIS A 359 4.98 27.37 -9.79
N LYS A 360 4.70 26.11 -9.47
CA LYS A 360 5.38 25.34 -8.46
C LYS A 360 5.81 24.00 -9.04
N LEU A 361 7.01 23.54 -8.67
CA LEU A 361 7.48 22.18 -8.92
C LEU A 361 7.60 21.41 -7.60
N THR A 362 7.36 20.12 -7.66
CA THR A 362 7.49 19.24 -6.50
C THR A 362 8.24 17.97 -6.88
N PHE A 363 9.08 17.50 -5.98
CA PHE A 363 9.69 16.19 -6.07
C PHE A 363 9.44 15.44 -4.76
N LYS A 364 9.06 14.18 -4.86
CA LYS A 364 8.90 13.28 -3.72
C LYS A 364 9.55 11.95 -4.04
N GLY A 365 10.30 11.43 -3.08
CA GLY A 365 10.92 10.11 -3.18
C GLY A 365 10.80 9.36 -1.87
N ILE A 366 10.55 8.06 -1.96
CA ILE A 366 10.59 7.12 -0.85
C ILE A 366 11.34 5.87 -1.29
N PHE A 367 12.16 5.33 -0.40
CA PHE A 367 12.83 4.06 -0.57
C PHE A 367 12.72 3.26 0.74
N ASN A 368 12.24 2.04 0.65
CA ASN A 368 12.15 1.11 1.77
C ASN A 368 12.89 -0.19 1.43
N ASN A 369 13.64 -0.72 2.38
CA ASN A 369 14.26 -2.03 2.33
C ASN A 369 13.91 -2.79 3.60
N ARG A 370 13.38 -4.02 3.45
CA ARG A 370 13.14 -4.96 4.54
C ARG A 370 13.94 -6.24 4.26
N ASN A 371 14.69 -6.68 5.25
CA ASN A 371 15.24 -8.01 5.31
C ASN A 371 14.50 -8.78 6.41
N ASP A 372 13.97 -9.93 6.07
CA ASP A 372 13.21 -10.82 6.94
C ASP A 372 13.94 -12.16 7.00
N TRP A 373 14.55 -12.47 8.13
CA TRP A 373 15.16 -13.76 8.39
C TRP A 373 14.22 -14.60 9.22
N GLU A 374 13.77 -15.73 8.68
CA GLU A 374 12.79 -16.62 9.28
C GLU A 374 13.30 -18.04 9.42
N ASN A 375 13.12 -18.62 10.61
CA ASN A 375 13.14 -20.05 10.82
C ASN A 375 11.75 -20.52 11.31
N ARG A 376 11.33 -21.68 10.84
CA ARG A 376 10.06 -22.32 11.27
C ARG A 376 10.33 -23.77 11.62
N TYR A 377 9.76 -24.17 12.74
CA TYR A 377 9.69 -25.55 13.20
C TYR A 377 8.22 -25.99 13.19
N ARG A 378 7.92 -27.05 12.43
CA ARG A 378 6.53 -27.49 12.24
C ARG A 378 6.38 -28.99 12.45
N THR A 379 5.51 -29.39 13.37
CA THR A 379 5.02 -30.77 13.52
C THR A 379 3.60 -30.84 13.01
N THR A 380 3.33 -31.80 12.12
CA THR A 380 2.02 -32.02 11.50
C THR A 380 1.62 -33.46 11.68
N ILE A 381 0.35 -33.74 12.02
CA ILE A 381 -0.31 -35.03 11.79
C ILE A 381 -1.18 -34.84 10.56
N LYS A 382 -0.76 -35.39 9.41
CA LYS A 382 -1.39 -35.21 8.12
C LYS A 382 -2.20 -36.44 7.73
N ASP A 383 -3.25 -36.23 6.91
CA ASP A 383 -4.15 -37.30 6.44
C ASP A 383 -4.73 -38.11 7.61
N LEU A 384 -5.08 -37.40 8.69
CA LEU A 384 -5.67 -38.00 9.87
C LEU A 384 -7.10 -38.41 9.53
N ASP A 385 -7.43 -39.70 9.67
CA ASP A 385 -8.76 -40.21 9.42
C ASP A 385 -9.67 -40.07 10.67
N GLU A 386 -10.95 -40.35 10.49
CA GLU A 386 -11.96 -40.31 11.59
C GLU A 386 -11.66 -41.25 12.78
N ASN A 387 -10.77 -42.23 12.58
CA ASN A 387 -10.35 -43.17 13.60
C ASN A 387 -9.05 -42.78 14.29
N GLY A 388 -8.49 -41.59 13.93
CA GLY A 388 -7.27 -41.06 14.50
C GLY A 388 -5.99 -41.63 13.91
N LYS A 389 -6.02 -42.22 12.71
CA LYS A 389 -4.83 -42.74 12.03
C LYS A 389 -4.32 -41.71 11.02
N GLY A 390 -3.03 -41.38 11.09
CA GLY A 390 -2.42 -40.39 10.21
C GLY A 390 -0.91 -40.57 10.00
N THR A 391 -0.30 -39.58 9.37
CA THR A 391 1.15 -39.50 9.09
C THR A 391 1.73 -38.34 9.86
N VAL A 392 2.72 -38.56 10.70
CA VAL A 392 3.49 -37.50 11.36
C VAL A 392 4.53 -36.95 10.39
N ARG A 393 4.59 -35.62 10.27
CA ARG A 393 5.65 -34.91 9.56
C ARG A 393 6.33 -33.94 10.51
N ILE A 394 7.66 -33.85 10.41
CA ILE A 394 8.52 -32.96 11.21
C ILE A 394 9.38 -32.18 10.25
N GLN A 395 9.12 -30.88 10.13
CA GLN A 395 9.74 -30.03 9.14
C GLN A 395 10.46 -28.84 9.78
N THR A 396 11.70 -28.62 9.34
CA THR A 396 12.48 -27.41 9.65
C THR A 396 12.61 -26.55 8.40
N LYS A 397 12.31 -25.25 8.52
CA LYS A 397 12.61 -24.23 7.53
C LYS A 397 13.88 -23.50 7.94
N ALA A 398 14.85 -23.44 7.03
CA ALA A 398 16.14 -22.81 7.24
C ALA A 398 16.64 -22.07 5.98
N GLY A 399 17.86 -21.60 6.00
CA GLY A 399 18.61 -21.06 4.87
C GLY A 399 20.09 -21.42 5.01
N THR A 400 20.97 -20.71 4.32
CA THR A 400 22.41 -20.92 4.34
C THR A 400 23.11 -20.09 5.44
N PRO A 401 24.36 -20.38 5.81
CA PRO A 401 25.13 -19.59 6.77
C PRO A 401 25.25 -18.11 6.38
N ASP A 402 25.32 -17.78 5.08
CA ASP A 402 25.38 -16.41 4.57
C ASP A 402 24.12 -15.61 4.94
N ASN A 403 23.01 -16.31 5.19
CA ASN A 403 21.74 -15.73 5.61
C ASN A 403 21.36 -16.11 7.05
N ARG A 404 22.35 -16.30 7.94
CA ARG A 404 22.12 -16.61 9.37
C ARG A 404 21.45 -17.96 9.60
N ASN A 405 21.60 -18.91 8.69
CA ASN A 405 20.88 -20.19 8.67
C ASN A 405 19.35 -20.03 8.70
N ALA A 406 18.85 -18.97 8.12
CA ALA A 406 17.43 -18.67 8.04
C ALA A 406 17.03 -18.37 6.60
N ARG A 407 15.79 -18.63 6.25
CA ARG A 407 15.23 -18.08 5.01
C ARG A 407 15.37 -16.55 5.05
N LEU A 408 16.03 -15.98 4.08
CA LEU A 408 16.05 -14.54 3.86
C LEU A 408 14.99 -14.19 2.82
N GLU A 409 14.06 -13.29 3.18
CA GLU A 409 13.20 -12.58 2.25
C GLU A 409 13.61 -11.12 2.25
N ARG A 410 14.11 -10.63 1.13
CA ARG A 410 14.53 -9.24 0.96
C ARG A 410 13.54 -8.52 0.08
N GLN A 411 12.84 -7.56 0.65
CA GLN A 411 11.86 -6.76 -0.08
C GLN A 411 12.29 -5.31 -0.14
N ARG A 412 12.19 -4.72 -1.34
CA ARG A 412 12.50 -3.31 -1.57
C ARG A 412 11.35 -2.66 -2.32
N THR A 413 10.97 -1.48 -1.86
CA THR A 413 10.02 -0.62 -2.56
C THR A 413 10.57 0.77 -2.74
N MET A 414 10.38 1.35 -3.91
CA MET A 414 10.73 2.73 -4.18
C MET A 414 9.63 3.41 -5.01
N ASP A 415 9.40 4.68 -4.73
CA ASP A 415 8.52 5.55 -5.52
C ASP A 415 9.18 6.92 -5.64
N PHE A 416 9.35 7.38 -6.87
CA PHE A 416 9.87 8.71 -7.19
C PHE A 416 8.86 9.44 -8.06
N ALA A 417 8.45 10.63 -7.63
CA ALA A 417 7.45 11.43 -8.31
C ALA A 417 7.94 12.85 -8.51
N LEU A 418 7.84 13.34 -9.74
CA LEU A 418 8.03 14.74 -10.13
C LEU A 418 6.67 15.30 -10.50
N GLY A 419 6.30 16.45 -9.95
CA GLY A 419 5.04 17.10 -10.21
C GLY A 419 5.19 18.60 -10.46
N GLY A 420 4.16 19.17 -11.04
CA GLY A 420 4.05 20.61 -11.23
C GLY A 420 2.62 21.09 -11.07
N GLU A 421 2.49 22.27 -10.49
CA GLU A 421 1.22 22.99 -10.35
C GLU A 421 1.35 24.35 -11.04
N HIS A 422 0.40 24.66 -11.90
CA HIS A 422 0.40 25.87 -12.71
C HIS A 422 -0.96 26.54 -12.71
N LEU A 423 -0.97 27.86 -12.64
CA LEU A 423 -2.16 28.67 -12.68
C LEU A 423 -2.05 29.68 -13.81
N TRP A 424 -3.00 29.65 -14.78
CA TRP A 424 -3.14 30.60 -15.87
C TRP A 424 -4.53 31.23 -15.81
N GLY A 425 -4.64 32.37 -15.13
CA GLY A 425 -5.95 33.01 -14.92
C GLY A 425 -6.96 32.10 -14.22
N ALA A 426 -8.01 31.69 -14.92
CA ALA A 426 -9.07 30.83 -14.38
C ALA A 426 -8.77 29.34 -14.45
N ILE A 427 -7.67 28.95 -15.11
CA ILE A 427 -7.34 27.56 -15.38
C ILE A 427 -6.15 27.15 -14.50
N GLY A 428 -6.35 26.22 -13.62
CA GLY A 428 -5.31 25.48 -12.91
C GLY A 428 -4.96 24.20 -13.66
N MET A 429 -3.71 23.85 -13.72
CA MET A 429 -3.19 22.60 -14.23
C MET A 429 -2.26 21.98 -13.18
N ASP A 430 -2.39 20.69 -12.97
CA ASP A 430 -1.38 19.88 -12.30
C ASP A 430 -0.96 18.70 -13.18
N TRP A 431 0.30 18.29 -13.05
CA TRP A 431 0.83 17.09 -13.67
C TRP A 431 1.73 16.34 -12.72
N ASN A 432 1.82 15.03 -12.94
CA ASN A 432 2.68 14.14 -12.18
C ASN A 432 3.28 13.09 -13.10
N ALA A 433 4.60 12.90 -12.99
CA ALA A 433 5.35 11.81 -13.60
C ALA A 433 5.99 11.00 -12.48
N SER A 434 5.74 9.69 -12.43
CA SER A 434 6.32 8.85 -11.37
C SER A 434 6.84 7.53 -11.92
N TYR A 435 7.88 7.04 -11.24
CA TYR A 435 8.45 5.71 -11.38
C TYR A 435 8.42 5.03 -10.03
N ALA A 436 7.81 3.86 -9.96
CA ALA A 436 7.78 3.03 -8.77
C ALA A 436 8.25 1.61 -9.08
N LYS A 437 8.91 0.98 -8.12
CA LYS A 437 9.42 -0.39 -8.24
C LYS A 437 9.29 -1.12 -6.92
N ALA A 438 8.87 -2.38 -6.97
CA ALA A 438 8.93 -3.32 -5.87
C ALA A 438 9.71 -4.57 -6.30
N THR A 439 10.53 -5.11 -5.40
CA THR A 439 11.24 -6.38 -5.59
C THR A 439 11.15 -7.23 -4.34
N GLU A 440 11.05 -8.54 -4.54
CA GLU A 440 11.28 -9.55 -3.51
C GLU A 440 12.34 -10.54 -4.01
N GLU A 441 13.31 -10.83 -3.15
CA GLU A 441 14.39 -11.78 -3.41
C GLU A 441 14.43 -12.80 -2.25
N ARG A 442 14.31 -14.08 -2.56
CA ARG A 442 14.53 -15.22 -1.65
C ARG A 442 15.68 -16.06 -2.20
N PRO A 443 16.93 -15.77 -1.85
CA PRO A 443 18.10 -16.40 -2.48
C PRO A 443 18.28 -17.87 -2.08
N ASN A 444 17.74 -18.31 -0.94
CA ASN A 444 17.87 -19.66 -0.43
C ASN A 444 16.85 -19.92 0.67
N GLU A 445 15.83 -20.67 0.35
CA GLU A 445 14.84 -21.18 1.29
C GLU A 445 14.95 -22.69 1.30
N ARG A 446 15.37 -23.28 2.43
CA ARG A 446 15.61 -24.71 2.59
C ARG A 446 14.55 -25.33 3.49
N TYR A 447 14.04 -26.48 3.07
CA TYR A 447 13.17 -27.31 3.89
C TYR A 447 13.80 -28.70 4.06
N LEU A 448 13.78 -29.20 5.30
CA LEU A 448 14.07 -30.58 5.61
C LEU A 448 12.85 -31.17 6.33
N ASP A 449 12.25 -32.18 5.76
CA ASP A 449 11.00 -32.78 6.22
C ASP A 449 11.17 -34.30 6.39
N PHE A 450 10.85 -34.81 7.56
CA PHE A 450 10.80 -36.23 7.89
C PHE A 450 9.36 -36.68 8.10
N GLN A 451 9.07 -37.95 7.77
CA GLN A 451 7.74 -38.51 7.93
C GLN A 451 7.75 -39.86 8.66
N LEU A 452 6.70 -40.11 9.42
CA LEU A 452 6.41 -41.41 10.02
C LEU A 452 4.94 -41.76 9.75
N LYS A 453 4.72 -42.77 8.87
CA LYS A 453 3.39 -43.14 8.42
C LYS A 453 2.67 -44.08 9.42
N LYS A 454 1.34 -44.18 9.30
CA LYS A 454 0.49 -45.13 10.02
C LYS A 454 0.54 -44.99 11.55
N GLN A 455 0.62 -43.75 12.03
CA GLN A 455 0.56 -43.45 13.46
C GLN A 455 -0.89 -43.36 13.92
N GLN A 456 -1.14 -43.73 15.19
CA GLN A 456 -2.48 -43.76 15.79
C GLN A 456 -2.56 -42.76 16.93
N PHE A 457 -3.64 -41.99 16.98
CA PHE A 457 -3.88 -40.95 17.98
C PHE A 457 -5.28 -41.09 18.61
N ASP A 458 -5.37 -40.74 19.87
CA ASP A 458 -6.63 -40.47 20.55
C ASP A 458 -6.92 -38.97 20.39
N MET A 459 -8.02 -38.63 19.72
CA MET A 459 -8.42 -37.24 19.47
C MET A 459 -9.43 -36.78 20.53
N ASP A 460 -9.04 -35.79 21.31
CA ASP A 460 -9.94 -35.03 22.17
C ASP A 460 -10.53 -33.86 21.41
N LEU A 461 -11.80 -33.93 21.07
CA LEU A 461 -12.60 -32.91 20.38
C LEU A 461 -13.65 -32.28 21.30
N SER A 462 -13.50 -32.39 22.62
CA SER A 462 -14.44 -31.82 23.60
C SER A 462 -14.51 -30.31 23.55
N ASP A 463 -13.42 -29.65 23.14
CA ASP A 463 -13.38 -28.25 22.71
C ASP A 463 -12.94 -28.18 21.22
N GLU A 464 -13.89 -27.94 20.33
CA GLU A 464 -13.62 -27.86 18.88
C GLU A 464 -12.65 -26.73 18.50
N ARG A 465 -12.45 -25.73 19.36
CA ARG A 465 -11.46 -24.66 19.15
C ARG A 465 -10.04 -25.04 19.56
N GLN A 466 -9.92 -26.10 20.37
CA GLN A 466 -8.66 -26.61 20.90
C GLN A 466 -8.59 -28.14 20.83
N PRO A 467 -8.73 -28.73 19.62
CA PRO A 467 -8.60 -30.19 19.48
C PRO A 467 -7.23 -30.65 19.96
N PHE A 468 -7.13 -31.83 20.53
CA PHE A 468 -5.88 -32.36 21.06
C PHE A 468 -5.65 -33.81 20.66
N ALA A 469 -4.45 -34.08 20.11
CA ALA A 469 -4.04 -35.39 19.66
C ALA A 469 -3.06 -36.02 20.66
N THR A 470 -3.41 -37.17 21.21
CA THR A 470 -2.55 -37.95 22.11
C THR A 470 -2.05 -39.19 21.38
N PRO A 471 -0.71 -39.40 21.21
CA PRO A 471 -0.19 -40.61 20.58
C PRO A 471 -0.57 -41.87 21.37
N GLN A 472 -1.09 -42.89 20.67
CA GLN A 472 -1.30 -44.21 21.26
C GLN A 472 0.03 -45.00 21.40
N SER A 473 0.01 -46.11 22.11
CA SER A 473 1.20 -46.96 22.31
C SER A 473 1.84 -47.36 20.98
N GLY A 474 3.12 -47.05 20.83
CA GLY A 474 3.90 -47.28 19.60
C GLY A 474 3.91 -46.12 18.60
N SER A 475 3.07 -45.12 18.80
CA SER A 475 3.06 -43.85 17.99
C SER A 475 3.84 -42.74 18.68
N THR A 476 4.36 -41.80 17.92
CA THR A 476 5.18 -40.71 18.45
C THR A 476 5.07 -39.45 17.59
N LEU A 477 5.23 -38.27 18.21
CA LEU A 477 5.44 -36.98 17.58
C LEU A 477 6.90 -36.54 17.64
N THR A 478 7.81 -37.36 18.19
CA THR A 478 9.23 -37.04 18.37
C THR A 478 10.06 -37.68 17.29
N LEU A 479 10.90 -36.88 16.63
CA LEU A 479 11.85 -37.33 15.60
C LEU A 479 12.78 -38.43 16.15
N SER A 480 12.86 -39.54 15.44
CA SER A 480 13.68 -40.72 15.81
C SER A 480 14.10 -41.49 14.54
N ASP A 481 14.87 -42.57 14.74
CA ASP A 481 15.29 -43.54 13.72
C ASP A 481 14.16 -44.28 13.00
N LYS A 482 12.92 -44.15 13.49
CA LYS A 482 11.72 -44.68 12.82
C LYS A 482 11.21 -43.85 11.65
N PHE A 483 11.61 -42.57 11.60
CA PHE A 483 11.22 -41.66 10.53
C PHE A 483 12.05 -41.93 9.27
N SER A 484 11.50 -41.62 8.11
CA SER A 484 12.20 -41.58 6.83
C SER A 484 12.25 -40.14 6.33
N LEU A 485 13.25 -39.85 5.51
CA LEU A 485 13.29 -38.58 4.76
C LEU A 485 12.06 -38.48 3.87
N LYS A 486 11.37 -37.36 3.90
CA LYS A 486 10.27 -37.05 3.00
C LYS A 486 10.73 -36.10 1.91
N GLU A 487 11.50 -35.06 2.27
CA GLU A 487 11.84 -33.98 1.38
C GLU A 487 13.06 -33.20 1.91
N LEU A 488 14.00 -32.91 1.03
CA LEU A 488 15.07 -31.94 1.27
C LEU A 488 15.09 -31.02 0.04
N THR A 489 14.70 -29.75 0.22
CA THR A 489 14.54 -28.82 -0.90
C THR A 489 15.31 -27.53 -0.69
N GLU A 490 15.65 -26.86 -1.80
CA GLU A 490 16.14 -25.49 -1.84
C GLU A 490 15.42 -24.72 -2.95
N GLN A 491 14.82 -23.58 -2.57
CA GLN A 491 14.13 -22.68 -3.48
C GLN A 491 14.84 -21.34 -3.55
N GLN A 492 14.87 -20.78 -4.77
CA GLN A 492 15.25 -19.40 -5.05
C GLN A 492 14.07 -18.72 -5.74
N GLU A 493 13.74 -17.49 -5.32
CA GLU A 493 12.63 -16.76 -5.90
C GLU A 493 12.98 -15.28 -6.06
N ASP A 494 12.71 -14.75 -7.25
CA ASP A 494 12.88 -13.35 -7.60
C ASP A 494 11.59 -12.80 -8.19
N ILE A 495 11.04 -11.75 -7.56
CA ILE A 495 9.85 -11.06 -8.03
C ILE A 495 10.16 -9.59 -8.23
N LYS A 496 9.68 -9.04 -9.33
CA LYS A 496 9.88 -7.64 -9.67
C LYS A 496 8.62 -7.04 -10.29
N GLU A 497 8.18 -5.90 -9.77
CA GLU A 497 7.11 -5.10 -10.38
C GLU A 497 7.60 -3.65 -10.57
N GLU A 498 7.38 -3.07 -11.76
CA GLU A 498 7.76 -1.71 -12.11
C GLU A 498 6.57 -0.97 -12.73
N ASP A 499 6.31 0.25 -12.24
CA ASP A 499 5.25 1.13 -12.69
C ASP A 499 5.82 2.44 -13.22
N LEU A 500 5.46 2.79 -14.46
CA LEU A 500 5.66 4.13 -15.02
C LEU A 500 4.32 4.80 -15.17
N LYS A 501 4.18 6.02 -14.65
CA LYS A 501 2.93 6.77 -14.66
C LYS A 501 3.17 8.20 -15.13
N PHE A 502 2.25 8.68 -15.95
CA PHE A 502 2.10 10.10 -16.25
C PHE A 502 0.63 10.50 -16.13
N SER A 503 0.35 11.61 -15.48
CA SER A 503 -0.99 12.17 -15.37
C SER A 503 -0.98 13.69 -15.48
N THR A 504 -2.05 14.24 -16.04
CA THR A 504 -2.30 15.69 -16.09
C THR A 504 -3.76 15.96 -15.81
N ASN A 505 -4.03 16.99 -15.03
CA ASN A 505 -5.36 17.41 -14.65
C ASN A 505 -5.50 18.92 -14.91
N PHE A 506 -6.67 19.31 -15.35
CA PHE A 506 -7.06 20.71 -15.56
C PHE A 506 -8.28 21.01 -14.71
N LYS A 507 -8.33 22.20 -14.14
CA LYS A 507 -9.44 22.70 -13.35
C LYS A 507 -9.79 24.10 -13.79
N ALA A 508 -10.99 24.28 -14.31
CA ALA A 508 -11.54 25.59 -14.66
C ALA A 508 -12.64 25.97 -13.65
N THR A 509 -12.55 27.17 -13.09
CA THR A 509 -13.60 27.74 -12.24
C THR A 509 -14.45 28.66 -13.10
N LEU A 510 -15.76 28.35 -13.16
CA LEU A 510 -16.74 29.11 -13.94
C LEU A 510 -17.26 30.33 -13.15
N ASN A 511 -17.87 31.30 -13.85
CA ASN A 511 -18.36 32.56 -13.26
C ASN A 511 -19.43 32.36 -12.17
N ASN A 512 -20.17 31.23 -12.22
CA ASN A 512 -21.18 30.88 -11.21
C ASN A 512 -20.62 30.04 -10.03
N GLY A 513 -19.30 29.94 -9.91
CA GLY A 513 -18.65 29.16 -8.87
C GLY A 513 -18.58 27.65 -9.12
N ALA A 514 -19.17 27.17 -10.21
CA ALA A 514 -19.04 25.77 -10.61
C ALA A 514 -17.59 25.48 -11.06
N LYS A 515 -17.14 24.25 -10.92
CA LYS A 515 -15.79 23.80 -11.27
C LYS A 515 -15.89 22.67 -12.29
N LEU A 516 -15.22 22.83 -13.40
CA LEU A 516 -15.01 21.78 -14.37
C LEU A 516 -13.58 21.24 -14.20
N LYS A 517 -13.47 19.93 -13.99
CA LYS A 517 -12.19 19.24 -13.97
C LYS A 517 -12.15 18.20 -15.09
N PHE A 518 -11.02 18.07 -15.74
CA PHE A 518 -10.78 17.02 -16.71
C PHE A 518 -9.30 16.66 -16.72
N GLY A 519 -8.99 15.44 -17.09
CA GLY A 519 -7.62 14.98 -17.08
C GLY A 519 -7.43 13.68 -17.83
N ALA A 520 -6.16 13.33 -17.97
CA ALA A 520 -5.71 12.09 -18.57
C ALA A 520 -4.60 11.46 -17.75
N LYS A 521 -4.54 10.13 -17.77
CA LYS A 521 -3.55 9.34 -17.05
C LYS A 521 -3.17 8.12 -17.86
N VAL A 522 -1.88 7.81 -17.87
CA VAL A 522 -1.34 6.56 -18.41
C VAL A 522 -0.49 5.90 -17.33
N VAL A 523 -0.73 4.62 -17.10
CA VAL A 523 0.07 3.78 -16.21
C VAL A 523 0.53 2.58 -17.03
N ARG A 524 1.83 2.30 -17.04
CA ARG A 524 2.41 1.08 -17.59
C ARG A 524 3.07 0.32 -16.46
N LYS A 525 2.58 -0.88 -16.22
CA LYS A 525 3.04 -1.83 -15.22
C LYS A 525 3.71 -3.02 -15.90
N THR A 526 4.81 -3.48 -15.35
CA THR A 526 5.44 -4.77 -15.72
C THR A 526 5.67 -5.58 -14.45
N LYS A 527 5.36 -6.87 -14.50
CA LYS A 527 5.62 -7.80 -13.39
C LYS A 527 6.28 -9.05 -13.92
N GLU A 528 7.29 -9.54 -13.20
CA GLU A 528 8.06 -10.71 -13.50
C GLU A 528 8.24 -11.54 -12.24
N LYS A 529 8.06 -12.85 -12.32
CA LYS A 529 8.30 -13.81 -11.26
C LYS A 529 9.17 -14.92 -11.82
N GLU A 530 10.29 -15.20 -11.18
CA GLU A 530 11.20 -16.29 -11.48
C GLU A 530 11.44 -17.13 -10.22
N ILE A 531 11.18 -18.43 -10.32
CA ILE A 531 11.42 -19.43 -9.29
C ILE A 531 12.34 -20.49 -9.87
N ASP A 532 13.34 -20.87 -9.07
CA ASP A 532 14.10 -22.11 -9.22
C ASP A 532 13.88 -22.97 -7.99
N PHE A 533 13.38 -24.17 -8.19
CA PHE A 533 13.09 -25.12 -7.10
C PHE A 533 13.81 -26.44 -7.34
N TYR A 534 14.56 -26.89 -6.34
CA TYR A 534 15.34 -28.13 -6.40
C TYR A 534 15.01 -29.03 -5.24
N GLU A 535 14.85 -30.33 -5.53
CA GLU A 535 14.79 -31.41 -4.57
C GLU A 535 16.15 -32.18 -4.55
N TYR A 536 16.54 -32.62 -3.37
CA TYR A 536 17.81 -33.29 -3.15
C TYR A 536 17.60 -34.63 -2.46
N THR A 537 18.16 -35.68 -3.05
CA THR A 537 18.16 -37.04 -2.48
C THR A 537 19.55 -37.36 -1.98
N PRO A 538 19.76 -37.67 -0.70
CA PRO A 538 21.06 -38.11 -0.19
C PRO A 538 21.48 -39.42 -0.85
N ILE A 539 22.74 -39.53 -1.27
CA ILE A 539 23.30 -40.78 -1.85
C ILE A 539 23.32 -41.90 -0.80
N ASP A 540 23.55 -41.55 0.47
CA ASP A 540 23.52 -42.47 1.61
C ASP A 540 22.44 -41.96 2.59
N GLU A 541 21.23 -42.47 2.45
CA GLU A 541 20.08 -42.05 3.29
C GLU A 541 20.29 -42.44 4.77
N ASP A 542 20.90 -43.57 5.05
CA ASP A 542 21.12 -44.05 6.42
C ASP A 542 22.12 -43.13 7.16
N ALA A 543 23.24 -42.81 6.51
CA ALA A 543 24.23 -41.88 7.04
C ALA A 543 23.62 -40.45 7.19
N PHE A 544 22.81 -40.02 6.26
CA PHE A 544 22.11 -38.72 6.34
C PHE A 544 21.15 -38.69 7.52
N MET A 545 20.34 -39.73 7.72
CA MET A 545 19.42 -39.84 8.87
C MET A 545 20.19 -39.84 10.20
N GLU A 546 21.26 -40.64 10.31
CA GLU A 546 22.10 -40.68 11.52
C GLU A 546 22.66 -39.29 11.85
N ASN A 547 23.21 -38.60 10.84
CA ASN A 547 23.70 -37.22 10.99
C ASN A 547 22.61 -36.22 11.39
N SER A 548 21.42 -36.32 10.80
CA SER A 548 20.28 -35.49 11.15
C SER A 548 19.87 -35.68 12.61
N LEU A 549 19.81 -36.93 13.09
CA LEU A 549 19.49 -37.27 14.47
C LEU A 549 20.58 -36.82 15.48
N ARG A 550 21.83 -36.78 15.09
CA ARG A 550 22.92 -36.22 15.92
C ARG A 550 22.85 -34.70 16.09
N ASN A 551 22.14 -34.02 15.19
CA ASN A 551 21.97 -32.56 15.16
C ASN A 551 20.55 -32.12 15.51
N ILE A 552 19.86 -32.90 16.35
CA ILE A 552 18.51 -32.55 16.84
C ILE A 552 18.61 -31.38 17.82
N VAL A 553 17.64 -30.46 17.68
CA VAL A 553 17.35 -29.38 18.61
C VAL A 553 15.92 -29.55 19.15
N ASP A 554 15.75 -29.43 20.45
CA ASP A 554 14.44 -29.45 21.09
C ASP A 554 13.89 -28.03 21.13
N GLN A 555 12.70 -27.84 20.55
CA GLN A 555 11.96 -26.58 20.49
C GLN A 555 10.76 -26.59 21.45
N SER A 556 10.63 -27.57 22.31
CA SER A 556 9.59 -27.61 23.33
C SER A 556 9.75 -26.43 24.30
N THR A 557 8.63 -25.85 24.72
CA THR A 557 8.63 -24.70 25.63
C THR A 557 7.40 -24.74 26.53
N ASP A 558 7.58 -24.33 27.79
CA ASP A 558 6.49 -24.15 28.76
C ASP A 558 5.70 -22.87 28.53
N LYS A 559 6.00 -22.11 27.45
CA LYS A 559 5.38 -20.85 27.08
C LYS A 559 4.54 -20.93 25.80
N PHE A 560 4.33 -22.13 25.24
CA PHE A 560 3.55 -22.28 24.01
C PHE A 560 2.09 -21.88 24.24
N MET A 561 1.61 -20.91 23.51
CA MET A 561 0.23 -20.41 23.64
C MET A 561 -0.73 -21.14 22.66
N PRO A 562 -1.99 -21.35 23.03
CA PRO A 562 -2.58 -21.05 24.34
C PRO A 562 -2.30 -22.16 25.37
N ASP A 563 -2.21 -21.76 26.62
CA ASP A 563 -2.23 -22.60 27.84
C ASP A 563 -1.16 -23.70 27.93
N ASN A 564 -0.05 -23.60 27.19
CA ASN A 564 1.00 -24.62 27.09
C ASN A 564 0.50 -26.03 26.69
N LYS A 565 -0.68 -26.09 26.08
CA LYS A 565 -1.32 -27.34 25.70
C LYS A 565 -0.58 -28.05 24.56
N TYR A 566 -0.03 -27.23 23.63
CA TYR A 566 0.63 -27.72 22.42
C TYR A 566 2.14 -27.64 22.55
N GLN A 567 2.85 -28.53 21.83
CA GLN A 567 4.30 -28.59 21.78
C GLN A 567 4.74 -28.94 20.36
N VAL A 568 5.70 -28.23 19.84
CA VAL A 568 6.24 -28.53 18.50
C VAL A 568 7.20 -29.71 18.52
N GLY A 569 7.98 -29.89 19.60
CA GLY A 569 8.91 -31.02 19.78
C GLY A 569 10.32 -30.80 19.25
N SER A 570 10.94 -31.86 18.74
CA SER A 570 12.36 -31.89 18.34
C SER A 570 12.52 -31.95 16.83
N PHE A 571 13.56 -31.26 16.31
CA PHE A 571 13.80 -31.06 14.89
C PHE A 571 15.27 -31.20 14.53
N ALA A 572 15.60 -31.46 13.27
CA ALA A 572 16.95 -31.23 12.77
C ALA A 572 17.27 -29.72 12.85
N GLY A 573 18.42 -29.39 13.41
CA GLY A 573 18.82 -28.01 13.67
C GLY A 573 19.05 -27.20 12.40
N LYS A 574 18.71 -25.92 12.43
CA LYS A 574 18.89 -25.00 11.30
C LYS A 574 20.37 -24.83 10.88
N GLU A 575 21.29 -24.92 11.85
CA GLU A 575 22.73 -24.85 11.59
C GLU A 575 23.22 -26.06 10.79
N TYR A 576 22.67 -27.25 11.08
CA TYR A 576 22.95 -28.47 10.32
C TYR A 576 22.43 -28.33 8.88
N ILE A 577 21.18 -27.93 8.69
CA ILE A 577 20.54 -27.78 7.38
C ILE A 577 21.26 -26.70 6.56
N GLY A 578 21.60 -25.57 7.18
CA GLY A 578 22.31 -24.49 6.55
C GLY A 578 23.72 -24.89 6.10
N GLY A 579 24.39 -25.74 6.88
CA GLY A 579 25.74 -26.22 6.59
C GLY A 579 25.84 -27.32 5.52
N LEU A 580 24.71 -27.87 5.06
CA LEU A 580 24.74 -28.91 3.99
C LEU A 580 25.21 -28.30 2.67
N ASN A 581 26.24 -28.96 2.07
CA ASN A 581 26.69 -28.61 0.71
C ASN A 581 25.85 -29.36 -0.32
N LEU A 582 24.65 -28.84 -0.60
CA LEU A 582 23.68 -29.45 -1.50
C LEU A 582 24.17 -29.52 -2.98
N ASN A 583 25.24 -28.83 -3.33
CA ASN A 583 25.82 -28.90 -4.67
C ASN A 583 26.97 -29.94 -4.78
N ASP A 584 27.22 -30.75 -3.75
CA ASP A 584 28.18 -31.83 -3.80
C ASP A 584 27.56 -33.12 -4.37
N PRO A 585 27.84 -33.50 -5.62
CA PRO A 585 27.23 -34.67 -6.26
C PRO A 585 27.69 -35.99 -5.66
N SER A 586 28.70 -36.01 -4.77
CA SER A 586 29.08 -37.22 -4.02
C SER A 586 28.20 -37.46 -2.80
N GLN A 587 27.44 -36.45 -2.36
CA GLN A 587 26.56 -36.50 -1.20
C GLN A 587 25.08 -36.48 -1.57
N PHE A 588 24.72 -35.71 -2.62
CA PHE A 588 23.34 -35.48 -3.03
C PHE A 588 23.11 -35.63 -4.53
N GLU A 589 22.04 -36.29 -4.89
CA GLU A 589 21.44 -36.17 -6.22
C GLU A 589 20.53 -34.94 -6.22
N LYS A 590 20.67 -34.09 -7.26
CA LYS A 590 19.94 -32.82 -7.38
C LYS A 590 18.98 -32.89 -8.57
N GLU A 591 17.71 -32.65 -8.33
CA GLU A 591 16.68 -32.61 -9.33
C GLU A 591 15.96 -31.25 -9.34
N GLN A 592 15.70 -30.69 -10.53
CA GLN A 592 14.89 -29.50 -10.66
C GLN A 592 13.42 -29.90 -10.81
N VAL A 593 12.56 -29.45 -9.90
CA VAL A 593 11.13 -29.78 -9.88
C VAL A 593 10.41 -28.94 -10.92
N GLN A 594 10.08 -29.59 -12.06
CA GLN A 594 9.49 -28.93 -13.22
C GLN A 594 8.11 -28.32 -12.93
N ALA A 595 7.31 -28.92 -12.07
CA ALA A 595 5.99 -28.44 -11.71
C ALA A 595 6.05 -27.03 -11.05
N GLU A 596 7.05 -26.76 -10.21
CA GLU A 596 7.23 -25.47 -9.51
C GLU A 596 7.62 -24.35 -10.49
N LEU A 597 8.29 -24.69 -11.61
CA LEU A 597 8.64 -23.71 -12.63
C LEU A 597 7.41 -23.17 -13.38
N ALA A 598 6.26 -23.83 -13.29
CA ALA A 598 5.01 -23.36 -13.89
C ALA A 598 4.51 -22.04 -13.27
N GLU A 599 4.97 -21.68 -12.08
CA GLU A 599 4.67 -20.40 -11.46
C GLU A 599 5.39 -19.20 -12.08
N ASN A 600 6.40 -19.42 -12.93
CA ASN A 600 7.16 -18.37 -13.59
C ASN A 600 6.31 -17.65 -14.64
N PHE A 601 6.33 -16.30 -14.62
CA PHE A 601 5.62 -15.50 -15.59
C PHE A 601 6.23 -14.14 -15.85
N GLU A 602 5.89 -13.57 -17.00
CA GLU A 602 6.10 -12.17 -17.37
C GLU A 602 4.74 -11.53 -17.71
N ALA A 603 4.40 -10.41 -17.09
CA ALA A 603 3.16 -9.70 -17.35
C ALA A 603 3.40 -8.22 -17.63
N ARG A 604 2.59 -7.64 -18.52
CA ARG A 604 2.53 -6.19 -18.76
C ARG A 604 1.10 -5.73 -18.83
N GLU A 605 0.79 -4.70 -18.05
CA GLU A 605 -0.49 -4.01 -18.09
C GLU A 605 -0.26 -2.55 -18.49
N THR A 606 -1.09 -2.02 -19.36
CA THR A 606 -1.11 -0.59 -19.67
C THR A 606 -2.54 -0.10 -19.54
N VAL A 607 -2.76 0.84 -18.63
CA VAL A 607 -4.05 1.50 -18.40
C VAL A 607 -3.95 2.94 -18.89
N SER A 608 -4.74 3.30 -19.88
CA SER A 608 -4.89 4.67 -20.39
C SER A 608 -6.27 5.16 -20.05
N SER A 609 -6.38 6.31 -19.42
CA SER A 609 -7.65 6.81 -18.92
C SER A 609 -7.81 8.31 -19.15
N GLY A 610 -9.07 8.73 -19.26
CA GLY A 610 -9.47 10.12 -19.29
C GLY A 610 -10.74 10.33 -18.51
N TYR A 611 -10.90 11.50 -17.91
CA TYR A 611 -12.09 11.81 -17.15
C TYR A 611 -12.56 13.25 -17.33
N VAL A 612 -13.85 13.45 -17.08
CA VAL A 612 -14.49 14.75 -16.90
C VAL A 612 -15.30 14.72 -15.61
N ARG A 613 -15.19 15.78 -14.82
CA ARG A 613 -15.87 15.95 -13.55
C ARG A 613 -16.39 17.38 -13.41
N PHE A 614 -17.64 17.51 -13.02
CA PHE A 614 -18.33 18.77 -12.76
C PHE A 614 -18.71 18.84 -11.29
N ASP A 615 -18.25 19.88 -10.58
CA ASP A 615 -18.58 20.16 -9.19
C ASP A 615 -19.39 21.47 -9.14
N HIS A 616 -20.56 21.42 -8.52
CA HIS A 616 -21.39 22.62 -8.35
C HIS A 616 -22.03 22.65 -6.96
N ARG A 617 -22.09 23.86 -6.40
CA ARG A 617 -22.79 24.13 -5.15
C ARG A 617 -24.06 24.90 -5.47
N PHE A 618 -25.22 24.23 -5.39
CA PHE A 618 -26.54 24.82 -5.74
C PHE A 618 -27.02 25.82 -4.70
N SER A 619 -26.70 25.54 -3.42
CA SER A 619 -27.07 26.43 -2.31
C SER A 619 -25.94 26.42 -1.28
N ARG A 620 -26.13 27.15 -0.17
CA ARG A 620 -25.18 27.09 0.97
C ARG A 620 -24.99 25.66 1.48
N ASP A 621 -26.02 24.84 1.35
CA ASP A 621 -26.11 23.55 2.03
C ASP A 621 -25.98 22.34 1.08
N ILE A 622 -26.25 22.51 -0.24
CA ILE A 622 -26.26 21.40 -1.19
C ILE A 622 -25.15 21.55 -2.23
N SER A 623 -24.32 20.53 -2.30
CA SER A 623 -23.25 20.39 -3.30
C SER A 623 -23.44 19.09 -4.09
N LEU A 624 -23.18 19.16 -5.40
CA LEU A 624 -23.24 18.06 -6.36
C LEU A 624 -21.88 17.86 -7.00
N MET A 625 -21.48 16.63 -7.21
CA MET A 625 -20.42 16.23 -8.11
C MET A 625 -20.95 15.17 -9.07
N ALA A 626 -20.73 15.36 -10.34
CA ALA A 626 -21.03 14.39 -11.40
C ALA A 626 -19.87 14.26 -12.35
N GLY A 627 -19.64 13.08 -12.87
CA GLY A 627 -18.58 12.88 -13.85
C GLY A 627 -18.53 11.50 -14.44
N LEU A 628 -17.64 11.35 -15.40
CA LEU A 628 -17.42 10.12 -16.15
C LEU A 628 -15.92 9.91 -16.30
N ARG A 629 -15.47 8.68 -16.07
CA ARG A 629 -14.14 8.21 -16.40
C ARG A 629 -14.21 7.10 -17.44
N LEU A 630 -13.27 7.12 -18.37
CA LEU A 630 -13.01 6.07 -19.34
C LEU A 630 -11.65 5.45 -19.04
N GLU A 631 -11.56 4.13 -19.00
CA GLU A 631 -10.32 3.39 -18.87
C GLU A 631 -10.20 2.35 -19.98
N HIS A 632 -9.10 2.40 -20.73
CA HIS A 632 -8.70 1.36 -21.67
C HIS A 632 -7.53 0.60 -21.05
N THR A 633 -7.73 -0.70 -20.82
CA THR A 633 -6.70 -1.61 -20.30
C THR A 633 -6.23 -2.51 -21.41
N SER A 634 -4.92 -2.66 -21.54
CA SER A 634 -4.25 -3.62 -22.42
C SER A 634 -3.31 -4.50 -21.60
N LEU A 635 -3.53 -5.81 -21.67
CA LEU A 635 -2.78 -6.83 -20.95
C LEU A 635 -1.97 -7.67 -21.92
N ARG A 636 -0.76 -8.03 -21.49
CA ARG A 636 0.10 -9.03 -22.13
C ARG A 636 0.62 -9.94 -21.03
N TYR A 637 0.51 -11.23 -21.24
CA TYR A 637 0.96 -12.24 -20.28
C TYR A 637 1.68 -13.36 -21.00
N THR A 638 2.77 -13.83 -20.44
CA THR A 638 3.50 -15.01 -20.85
C THR A 638 3.82 -15.81 -19.60
N GLY A 639 3.26 -16.97 -19.45
CA GLY A 639 3.50 -17.89 -18.33
C GLY A 639 4.24 -19.13 -18.77
N ARG A 640 4.13 -20.16 -17.96
CA ARG A 640 4.63 -21.49 -18.27
C ARG A 640 3.50 -22.51 -18.08
N ASN A 641 3.60 -23.63 -18.76
CA ASN A 641 2.67 -24.76 -18.66
C ASN A 641 3.47 -26.00 -18.32
N TYR A 642 3.09 -26.68 -17.26
CA TYR A 642 3.63 -27.96 -16.87
C TYR A 642 2.82 -29.10 -17.49
N ASP A 643 3.50 -30.07 -18.03
CA ASP A 643 2.95 -31.30 -18.60
C ASP A 643 3.39 -32.47 -17.69
N ASP A 644 2.44 -33.08 -17.00
CA ASP A 644 2.65 -34.16 -16.05
C ASP A 644 2.99 -35.52 -16.71
N GLU A 645 2.65 -35.71 -18.02
CA GLU A 645 3.00 -36.92 -18.75
C GLU A 645 4.50 -36.94 -19.16
N THR A 646 5.06 -35.78 -19.45
CA THR A 646 6.45 -35.64 -19.89
C THR A 646 7.38 -35.11 -18.80
N ASP A 647 6.83 -34.68 -17.68
CA ASP A 647 7.52 -33.96 -16.57
C ASP A 647 8.36 -32.80 -17.12
N GLN A 648 7.74 -31.95 -17.94
CA GLN A 648 8.41 -30.79 -18.53
C GLN A 648 7.58 -29.52 -18.43
N THR A 649 8.26 -28.41 -18.16
CA THR A 649 7.65 -27.07 -18.16
C THR A 649 8.08 -26.30 -19.39
N THR A 650 7.11 -25.80 -20.15
CA THR A 650 7.33 -25.05 -21.38
C THR A 650 6.75 -23.65 -21.29
N LYS A 651 7.39 -22.68 -21.96
CA LYS A 651 6.89 -21.30 -22.05
C LYS A 651 5.63 -21.26 -22.93
N THR A 652 4.56 -20.60 -22.43
CA THR A 652 3.31 -20.44 -23.20
C THR A 652 3.46 -19.38 -24.29
N ASP A 653 2.59 -19.43 -25.28
CA ASP A 653 2.42 -18.32 -26.21
C ASP A 653 1.97 -17.06 -25.48
N ARG A 654 2.37 -15.90 -26.02
CA ARG A 654 1.96 -14.62 -25.46
C ARG A 654 0.45 -14.41 -25.57
N MET A 655 -0.24 -14.36 -24.46
CA MET A 655 -1.64 -14.00 -24.39
C MET A 655 -1.80 -12.48 -24.34
N THR A 656 -2.79 -11.96 -25.04
CA THR A 656 -3.13 -10.54 -25.05
C THR A 656 -4.62 -10.36 -24.83
N ASN A 657 -4.97 -9.36 -24.02
CA ASN A 657 -6.36 -8.97 -23.79
C ASN A 657 -6.47 -7.45 -23.74
N SER A 658 -7.59 -6.89 -24.20
CA SER A 658 -7.85 -5.47 -24.05
C SER A 658 -9.34 -5.20 -23.91
N TYR A 659 -9.68 -4.23 -23.07
CA TYR A 659 -11.06 -3.84 -22.81
C TYR A 659 -11.17 -2.37 -22.39
N VAL A 660 -12.40 -1.85 -22.43
CA VAL A 660 -12.72 -0.47 -22.05
C VAL A 660 -13.81 -0.47 -20.99
N ASN A 661 -13.61 0.31 -19.94
CA ASN A 661 -14.57 0.52 -18.88
C ASN A 661 -15.10 1.96 -18.89
N PHE A 662 -16.44 2.11 -18.72
CA PHE A 662 -17.12 3.37 -18.51
C PHE A 662 -17.53 3.47 -17.05
N LEU A 663 -17.05 4.48 -16.34
CA LEU A 663 -17.18 4.61 -14.90
C LEU A 663 -17.87 5.94 -14.57
N PRO A 664 -19.24 5.98 -14.58
CA PRO A 664 -19.98 7.15 -14.15
C PRO A 664 -19.92 7.30 -12.62
N SER A 665 -19.96 8.55 -12.13
CA SER A 665 -20.00 8.84 -10.71
C SER A 665 -20.94 10.04 -10.45
N LEU A 666 -21.75 9.92 -9.40
CA LEU A 666 -22.63 10.98 -8.94
C LEU A 666 -22.56 11.04 -7.41
N LEU A 667 -22.19 12.19 -6.86
CA LEU A 667 -22.16 12.41 -5.42
C LEU A 667 -22.97 13.65 -5.06
N VAL A 668 -23.75 13.51 -3.99
CA VAL A 668 -24.53 14.61 -3.38
C VAL A 668 -24.10 14.75 -1.93
N LYS A 669 -23.82 15.99 -1.53
CA LYS A 669 -23.54 16.34 -0.15
C LYS A 669 -24.55 17.39 0.29
N TRP A 670 -25.24 17.11 1.40
CA TRP A 670 -26.16 18.02 2.06
C TRP A 670 -25.62 18.36 3.45
N ASP A 671 -25.21 19.60 3.65
CA ASP A 671 -24.83 20.18 4.94
C ASP A 671 -26.10 20.62 5.67
N VAL A 672 -26.75 19.71 6.43
CA VAL A 672 -28.01 19.99 7.16
C VAL A 672 -27.83 21.09 8.19
N ASN A 673 -26.67 21.06 8.89
CA ASN A 673 -26.16 22.11 9.75
C ASN A 673 -24.63 21.99 9.87
N ASP A 674 -24.01 22.76 10.73
CA ASP A 674 -22.54 22.75 10.89
C ASP A 674 -21.98 21.41 11.37
N ASP A 675 -22.78 20.64 12.12
CA ASP A 675 -22.37 19.39 12.77
C ASP A 675 -22.91 18.13 12.07
N PHE A 676 -23.98 18.26 11.29
CA PHE A 676 -24.65 17.13 10.63
C PHE A 676 -24.66 17.25 9.12
N LYS A 677 -24.13 16.25 8.44
CA LYS A 677 -24.00 16.19 6.98
C LYS A 677 -24.45 14.84 6.44
N ILE A 678 -25.19 14.87 5.34
CA ILE A 678 -25.64 13.68 4.60
C ILE A 678 -24.85 13.61 3.28
N ARG A 679 -24.37 12.43 2.94
CA ARG A 679 -23.71 12.15 1.67
C ARG A 679 -24.34 10.94 1.00
N GLY A 680 -24.66 11.06 -0.28
CA GLY A 680 -25.07 9.97 -1.16
C GLY A 680 -24.13 9.86 -2.35
N SER A 681 -23.88 8.64 -2.79
CA SER A 681 -22.98 8.36 -3.93
C SER A 681 -23.50 7.20 -4.79
N TYR A 682 -23.27 7.34 -6.10
CA TYR A 682 -23.50 6.31 -7.11
C TYR A 682 -22.29 6.23 -8.02
#